data_569edf8a8f259f1d4d357746e5797c7b
#
_entry.id   569edf8a8f259f1d4d357746e5797c7b
#
_cell.length_a   1.000
_cell.length_b   1.000
_cell.length_c   1.000
_cell.angle_alpha   90.00
_cell.angle_beta   90.00
_cell.angle_gamma   90.00
#
_symmetry.space_group_name_H-M   'P 1'
#
loop_
_entity.id
_entity.type
_entity.pdbx_description
1 polymer ?
#
loop_
_entity_poly.entity_id
_entity_poly.type
_entity_poly.pdbx_seq_one_letter_code
_entity_poly.pdbx_strand_id
1 'polypeptide(L)'
;MPRRVWLLLAAVVLTIGLTPFVTAGQSPTVAAVRANAEQSWRGGRLDEIDKFADAFPKDEMLAVLRAKASTARGDYARAESALQPFAAASPSGEAALEVGLLQQLVGRRVEARRSLQLVMLGEQRNPTARDDLRAARAARALGRFDDANAFFRDADRLAPNDPAINSEWGDLFVEKYNNKDAARSFQEALKADPDYGPALLGMARSLADQNPAQAVGLAQQALTQNPIDFGAHLFVAEMAIYQDKKKDAVESIEKVLAVNPRHLEALSMQAALAYVDGRTADHDAAVAAALKIHPTYGEIHRVVGSITAHYYRFDEAVEHVRKGIALDRDNAKAYADLGAHLMRTGDERNARRALETAFKVDPWNVVTFNLLALLDTLEPFDTIREGDMVIRLHPDEQDVMRQYVPQLAKESMAALSARWEFTPKGPILIEMFPKHDDFAVRTLGLPGMIGALGACFGRVVTVDSPKAREPGSFNWGETLWHELAHVITLQLSNNRLPRWLSEGASVYEERRARPQWGREMDVPFARYLGRGKLISLRDLNSGFSNPEQISYSYYQASLVVEHIVDVYGQPKLRALVAAYADGSDTETAIRKALGVDIEALQKSFDAFLETRYAGLRRALAVPQGLNPELPADQLKVIATANPGSFAAQMALGEALMESNPDGAMAAFERAAQLVPNVTGDDSPYALLAAVAVKKGDKARAASALETMTAMSNTDLASARLLTTLLDPARDRSRLQAALKSVTAVDPFDGAAHATLGRIDLEARKLDDAIRSFRVALAAKPLDRASAHADLAEALAEAGQRDEAKKEALAALEIAPTFTRAQDLLLKLAQGSR
;
A
#
# COMPACT_ATOMS: atom_id res chain seq x y z
N MET A 1 -36.21 -44.65 4.40
CA MET A 1 -35.93 -46.04 3.98
C MET A 1 -36.12 -46.15 2.48
N PRO A 2 -35.29 -46.93 1.70
CA PRO A 2 -34.12 -47.70 2.08
C PRO A 2 -32.85 -47.18 1.39
N ARG A 3 -31.70 -47.23 1.89
CA ARG A 3 -30.62 -48.22 1.98
C ARG A 3 -30.12 -48.85 0.66
N ARG A 4 -28.72 -48.70 0.50
CA ARG A 4 -27.74 -49.49 -0.27
C ARG A 4 -27.45 -48.92 -1.66
N VAL A 5 -26.15 -48.81 -2.15
CA VAL A 5 -25.02 -49.73 -2.03
C VAL A 5 -23.71 -48.98 -2.27
N TRP A 6 -22.74 -49.17 -1.45
CA TRP A 6 -21.32 -48.89 -1.65
C TRP A 6 -20.78 -49.81 -2.75
N LEU A 7 -20.13 -49.26 -3.77
CA LEU A 7 -19.18 -49.96 -4.62
C LEU A 7 -17.89 -49.22 -4.65
N LEU A 8 -16.92 -49.72 -3.88
CA LEU A 8 -15.51 -49.52 -3.98
C LEU A 8 -15.04 -50.06 -5.35
N LEU A 9 -14.62 -49.19 -6.26
CA LEU A 9 -13.77 -49.52 -7.36
C LEU A 9 -12.36 -48.98 -7.06
N ALA A 10 -11.53 -49.83 -6.49
CA ALA A 10 -10.09 -49.67 -6.44
C ALA A 10 -9.58 -49.80 -7.90
N ALA A 11 -9.34 -48.67 -8.54
CA ALA A 11 -8.57 -48.65 -9.77
C ALA A 11 -7.09 -48.83 -9.38
N VAL A 12 -6.62 -50.06 -9.46
CA VAL A 12 -5.20 -50.36 -9.56
C VAL A 12 -4.71 -49.78 -10.88
N VAL A 13 -4.05 -48.63 -10.81
CA VAL A 13 -3.27 -48.12 -11.92
C VAL A 13 -2.02 -49.01 -12.01
N LEU A 14 -2.09 -50.02 -12.83
CA LEU A 14 -0.91 -50.68 -13.38
C LEU A 14 -0.17 -49.66 -14.22
N THR A 15 0.86 -49.01 -13.64
CA THR A 15 1.92 -48.40 -14.41
C THR A 15 2.66 -49.53 -15.16
N ILE A 16 2.16 -49.88 -16.34
CA ILE A 16 2.96 -50.57 -17.33
C ILE A 16 4.05 -49.58 -17.73
N GLY A 17 5.20 -49.72 -17.12
CA GLY A 17 6.45 -49.17 -17.63
C GLY A 17 6.62 -49.68 -19.04
N LEU A 18 6.28 -48.90 -20.03
CA LEU A 18 6.79 -49.03 -21.38
C LEU A 18 8.29 -48.72 -21.29
N THR A 19 9.05 -49.72 -20.85
CA THR A 19 10.44 -49.84 -21.30
C THR A 19 10.37 -49.95 -22.81
N PRO A 20 10.90 -49.01 -23.60
CA PRO A 20 11.04 -49.21 -25.01
C PRO A 20 11.94 -50.45 -25.15
N PHE A 21 11.43 -51.50 -25.82
CA PHE A 21 12.26 -52.58 -26.32
C PHE A 21 13.33 -51.92 -27.15
N VAL A 22 14.54 -51.79 -26.59
CA VAL A 22 15.73 -51.43 -27.37
C VAL A 22 15.98 -52.58 -28.31
N THR A 23 15.50 -52.44 -29.55
CA THR A 23 16.01 -53.23 -30.67
C THR A 23 17.49 -52.88 -30.80
N ALA A 24 18.33 -53.82 -30.45
CA ALA A 24 19.79 -53.70 -30.63
C ALA A 24 20.06 -53.27 -32.10
N GLY A 25 20.59 -52.01 -32.28
CA GLY A 25 21.16 -51.67 -33.53
C GLY A 25 21.07 -50.25 -34.08
N GLN A 26 20.33 -49.31 -33.44
CA GLN A 26 20.42 -47.90 -33.87
C GLN A 26 20.88 -47.02 -32.74
N SER A 27 22.07 -46.42 -32.88
CA SER A 27 22.50 -45.32 -31.99
C SER A 27 21.47 -44.21 -32.06
N PRO A 28 21.03 -43.60 -30.90
CA PRO A 28 20.04 -42.54 -30.90
C PRO A 28 20.51 -41.40 -31.81
N THR A 29 19.61 -40.86 -32.62
CA THR A 29 19.94 -39.71 -33.45
C THR A 29 20.30 -38.50 -32.61
N VAL A 30 21.21 -37.65 -33.03
CA VAL A 30 21.61 -36.42 -32.35
C VAL A 30 20.38 -35.55 -32.01
N ALA A 31 19.39 -35.50 -32.89
CA ALA A 31 18.14 -34.78 -32.66
C ALA A 31 17.34 -35.31 -31.46
N ALA A 32 17.23 -36.66 -31.32
CA ALA A 32 16.56 -37.27 -30.16
C ALA A 32 17.32 -37.00 -28.86
N VAL A 33 18.65 -37.01 -28.89
CA VAL A 33 19.49 -36.72 -27.73
C VAL A 33 19.36 -35.25 -27.32
N ARG A 34 19.32 -34.30 -28.26
CA ARG A 34 19.07 -32.89 -28.00
C ARG A 34 17.70 -32.66 -27.31
N ALA A 35 16.63 -33.27 -27.86
CA ALA A 35 15.29 -33.18 -27.27
C ALA A 35 15.26 -33.75 -25.84
N ASN A 36 15.90 -34.87 -25.55
CA ASN A 36 16.01 -35.43 -24.21
C ASN A 36 16.81 -34.51 -23.27
N ALA A 37 17.90 -33.93 -23.76
CA ALA A 37 18.70 -32.97 -22.96
C ALA A 37 17.92 -31.69 -22.65
N GLU A 38 17.14 -31.17 -23.57
CA GLU A 38 16.23 -30.03 -23.34
C GLU A 38 15.15 -30.39 -22.33
N GLN A 39 14.57 -31.58 -22.39
CA GLN A 39 13.60 -32.04 -21.40
C GLN A 39 14.25 -32.21 -20.01
N SER A 40 15.48 -32.69 -19.96
CA SER A 40 16.22 -32.77 -18.68
C SER A 40 16.55 -31.41 -18.12
N TRP A 41 16.89 -30.43 -18.97
CA TRP A 41 17.05 -29.03 -18.57
C TRP A 41 15.76 -28.44 -18.00
N ARG A 42 14.63 -28.59 -18.69
CA ARG A 42 13.32 -28.12 -18.23
C ARG A 42 12.90 -28.74 -16.89
N GLY A 43 13.27 -29.99 -16.64
CA GLY A 43 12.98 -30.71 -15.40
C GLY A 43 14.05 -30.58 -14.31
N GLY A 44 15.08 -29.77 -14.51
CA GLY A 44 16.13 -29.55 -13.52
C GLY A 44 17.10 -30.76 -13.31
N ARG A 45 17.11 -31.72 -14.23
CA ARG A 45 17.94 -32.93 -14.12
C ARG A 45 19.33 -32.67 -14.72
N LEU A 46 20.13 -31.86 -14.02
CA LEU A 46 21.41 -31.34 -14.53
C LEU A 46 22.44 -32.44 -14.85
N ASP A 47 22.46 -33.56 -14.10
CA ASP A 47 23.44 -34.65 -14.28
C ASP A 47 23.18 -35.50 -15.56
N GLU A 48 21.93 -35.51 -16.03
CA GLU A 48 21.59 -36.16 -17.30
C GLU A 48 22.15 -35.39 -18.50
N ILE A 49 22.17 -34.07 -18.39
CA ILE A 49 22.71 -33.18 -19.45
C ILE A 49 24.18 -33.45 -19.68
N ASP A 50 24.98 -33.64 -18.64
CA ASP A 50 26.38 -33.95 -18.76
C ASP A 50 26.60 -35.27 -19.54
N LYS A 51 25.80 -36.29 -19.26
CA LYS A 51 25.88 -37.61 -19.98
C LYS A 51 25.57 -37.48 -21.48
N PHE A 52 24.54 -36.68 -21.83
CA PHE A 52 24.19 -36.41 -23.20
C PHE A 52 25.30 -35.66 -23.94
N ALA A 53 25.87 -34.65 -23.32
CA ALA A 53 26.94 -33.85 -23.91
C ALA A 53 28.27 -34.63 -24.04
N ASP A 54 28.55 -35.57 -23.11
CA ASP A 54 29.72 -36.49 -23.23
C ASP A 54 29.58 -37.45 -24.39
N ALA A 55 28.35 -37.90 -24.68
CA ALA A 55 28.09 -38.78 -25.83
C ALA A 55 28.28 -38.09 -27.18
N PHE A 56 28.07 -36.74 -27.24
CA PHE A 56 28.18 -35.95 -28.48
C PHE A 56 28.99 -34.66 -28.26
N PRO A 57 30.32 -34.78 -28.01
CA PRO A 57 31.14 -33.62 -27.58
C PRO A 57 31.35 -32.54 -28.66
N LYS A 58 30.97 -32.81 -29.92
CA LYS A 58 31.05 -31.85 -31.01
C LYS A 58 29.72 -31.16 -31.33
N ASP A 59 28.71 -31.40 -30.52
CA ASP A 59 27.39 -30.82 -30.70
C ASP A 59 27.27 -29.51 -29.91
N GLU A 60 27.06 -28.36 -30.59
CA GLU A 60 26.96 -27.03 -30.00
C GLU A 60 25.80 -26.94 -29.01
N MET A 61 24.62 -27.48 -29.35
CA MET A 61 23.43 -27.36 -28.51
C MET A 61 23.59 -28.11 -27.20
N LEU A 62 24.20 -29.30 -27.25
CA LEU A 62 24.51 -30.07 -26.00
C LEU A 62 25.61 -29.41 -25.20
N ALA A 63 26.59 -28.75 -25.82
CA ALA A 63 27.59 -27.94 -25.15
C ALA A 63 26.96 -26.70 -24.46
N VAL A 64 26.01 -26.07 -25.11
CA VAL A 64 25.23 -24.94 -24.52
C VAL A 64 24.43 -25.42 -23.32
N LEU A 65 23.71 -26.54 -23.41
CA LEU A 65 22.96 -27.09 -22.26
C LEU A 65 23.89 -27.49 -21.09
N ARG A 66 25.06 -28.11 -21.40
CA ARG A 66 26.09 -28.39 -20.41
C ARG A 66 26.60 -27.12 -19.74
N ALA A 67 26.83 -26.07 -20.48
CA ALA A 67 27.26 -24.79 -19.94
C ALA A 67 26.20 -24.17 -19.02
N LYS A 68 24.91 -24.21 -19.43
CA LYS A 68 23.80 -23.80 -18.59
C LYS A 68 23.71 -24.62 -17.30
N ALA A 69 23.87 -25.94 -17.37
CA ALA A 69 23.90 -26.81 -16.19
C ALA A 69 25.10 -26.52 -15.27
N SER A 70 26.28 -26.24 -15.85
CA SER A 70 27.47 -25.83 -15.09
C SER A 70 27.27 -24.46 -14.42
N THR A 71 26.71 -23.51 -15.13
CA THR A 71 26.32 -22.19 -14.59
C THR A 71 25.33 -22.34 -13.44
N ALA A 72 24.31 -23.18 -13.60
CA ALA A 72 23.35 -23.49 -12.55
C ALA A 72 24.00 -24.09 -11.30
N ARG A 73 25.10 -24.83 -11.41
CA ARG A 73 25.87 -25.31 -10.27
C ARG A 73 26.90 -24.31 -9.72
N GLY A 74 27.05 -23.13 -10.36
CA GLY A 74 28.07 -22.14 -10.01
C GLY A 74 29.49 -22.46 -10.51
N ASP A 75 29.63 -23.45 -11.42
CA ASP A 75 30.91 -23.78 -12.07
C ASP A 75 31.06 -22.99 -13.38
N TYR A 76 31.32 -21.69 -13.22
CA TYR A 76 31.41 -20.74 -14.34
C TYR A 76 32.61 -21.02 -15.25
N ALA A 77 33.71 -21.57 -14.71
CA ALA A 77 34.89 -21.91 -15.49
C ALA A 77 34.63 -23.11 -16.43
N ARG A 78 33.94 -24.12 -15.92
CA ARG A 78 33.51 -25.28 -16.73
C ARG A 78 32.51 -24.85 -17.80
N ALA A 79 31.56 -23.99 -17.45
CA ALA A 79 30.61 -23.45 -18.41
C ALA A 79 31.31 -22.71 -19.56
N GLU A 80 32.24 -21.82 -19.28
CA GLU A 80 33.01 -21.12 -20.28
C GLU A 80 33.84 -22.05 -21.14
N SER A 81 34.55 -23.02 -20.55
CA SER A 81 35.37 -23.98 -21.26
C SER A 81 34.54 -24.82 -22.26
N ALA A 82 33.30 -25.18 -21.90
CA ALA A 82 32.41 -25.91 -22.78
C ALA A 82 31.95 -25.09 -24.00
N LEU A 83 31.80 -23.80 -23.88
CA LEU A 83 31.29 -22.91 -24.93
C LEU A 83 32.38 -22.36 -25.87
N GLN A 84 33.60 -22.15 -25.40
CA GLN A 84 34.66 -21.45 -26.11
C GLN A 84 34.96 -22.01 -27.51
N PRO A 85 35.06 -23.36 -27.75
CA PRO A 85 35.34 -23.87 -29.06
C PRO A 85 34.28 -23.52 -30.11
N PHE A 86 32.98 -23.51 -29.69
CA PHE A 86 31.85 -23.23 -30.54
C PHE A 86 31.69 -21.73 -30.77
N ALA A 87 31.86 -20.93 -29.73
CA ALA A 87 31.81 -19.46 -29.81
C ALA A 87 32.93 -18.89 -30.69
N ALA A 88 34.13 -19.51 -30.66
CA ALA A 88 35.24 -19.14 -31.58
C ALA A 88 34.95 -19.51 -33.05
N ALA A 89 34.25 -20.64 -33.25
CA ALA A 89 33.88 -21.07 -34.58
C ALA A 89 32.71 -20.28 -35.18
N SER A 90 31.77 -19.84 -34.32
CA SER A 90 30.60 -19.04 -34.68
C SER A 90 30.40 -17.88 -33.73
N PRO A 91 31.03 -16.71 -33.95
CA PRO A 91 30.97 -15.56 -33.04
C PRO A 91 29.57 -14.93 -32.93
N SER A 92 28.60 -15.28 -33.77
CA SER A 92 27.20 -14.88 -33.69
C SER A 92 26.25 -16.03 -33.30
N GLY A 93 26.81 -17.20 -32.93
CA GLY A 93 26.07 -18.42 -32.62
C GLY A 93 25.50 -18.41 -31.17
N GLU A 94 24.80 -19.51 -30.87
CA GLU A 94 24.18 -19.69 -29.54
C GLU A 94 25.23 -19.80 -28.43
N ALA A 95 26.34 -20.48 -28.67
CA ALA A 95 27.45 -20.55 -27.72
C ALA A 95 28.08 -19.20 -27.46
N ALA A 96 28.17 -18.31 -28.46
CA ALA A 96 28.69 -16.95 -28.29
C ALA A 96 27.76 -16.07 -27.45
N LEU A 97 26.42 -16.22 -27.60
CA LEU A 97 25.44 -15.58 -26.72
C LEU A 97 25.68 -15.99 -25.27
N GLU A 98 25.72 -17.30 -24.99
CA GLU A 98 25.88 -17.80 -23.61
C GLU A 98 27.24 -17.41 -23.02
N VAL A 99 28.32 -17.33 -23.81
CA VAL A 99 29.62 -16.76 -23.38
C VAL A 99 29.46 -15.30 -22.97
N GLY A 100 28.77 -14.51 -23.80
CA GLY A 100 28.52 -13.09 -23.50
C GLY A 100 27.71 -12.89 -22.20
N LEU A 101 26.67 -13.69 -22.01
CA LEU A 101 25.85 -13.68 -20.78
C LEU A 101 26.66 -14.11 -19.53
N LEU A 102 27.47 -15.16 -19.68
CA LEU A 102 28.35 -15.62 -18.61
C LEU A 102 29.41 -14.57 -18.24
N GLN A 103 30.01 -13.92 -19.24
CA GLN A 103 30.98 -12.84 -19.02
C GLN A 103 30.33 -11.67 -18.28
N GLN A 104 29.08 -11.35 -18.61
CA GLN A 104 28.31 -10.31 -17.89
C GLN A 104 28.06 -10.73 -16.43
N LEU A 105 27.65 -11.96 -16.20
CA LEU A 105 27.41 -12.53 -14.87
C LEU A 105 28.65 -12.43 -13.96
N VAL A 106 29.85 -12.71 -14.49
CA VAL A 106 31.09 -12.67 -13.73
C VAL A 106 31.80 -11.31 -13.77
N GLY A 107 31.18 -10.27 -14.31
CA GLY A 107 31.66 -8.88 -14.31
C GLY A 107 32.68 -8.51 -15.38
N ARG A 108 32.91 -9.35 -16.38
CA ARG A 108 33.77 -9.05 -17.53
C ARG A 108 32.99 -8.24 -18.58
N ARG A 109 32.64 -7.02 -18.24
CA ARG A 109 31.70 -6.17 -19.01
C ARG A 109 32.18 -5.83 -20.42
N VAL A 110 33.49 -5.62 -20.61
CA VAL A 110 34.06 -5.24 -21.93
C VAL A 110 33.95 -6.41 -22.89
N GLU A 111 34.35 -7.60 -22.43
CA GLU A 111 34.28 -8.83 -23.22
C GLU A 111 32.80 -9.21 -23.49
N ALA A 112 31.94 -9.12 -22.46
CA ALA A 112 30.51 -9.38 -22.59
C ALA A 112 29.87 -8.50 -23.65
N ARG A 113 30.13 -7.19 -23.60
CA ARG A 113 29.60 -6.23 -24.58
C ARG A 113 30.05 -6.58 -25.99
N ARG A 114 31.34 -6.92 -26.16
CA ARG A 114 31.86 -7.31 -27.48
C ARG A 114 31.18 -8.58 -27.99
N SER A 115 31.10 -9.63 -27.19
CA SER A 115 30.47 -10.89 -27.54
C SER A 115 29.00 -10.71 -27.90
N LEU A 116 28.23 -10.01 -27.07
CA LEU A 116 26.81 -9.75 -27.27
C LEU A 116 26.54 -8.84 -28.48
N GLN A 117 27.39 -7.87 -28.77
CA GLN A 117 27.29 -7.04 -29.98
C GLN A 117 27.48 -7.87 -31.26
N LEU A 118 28.44 -8.79 -31.24
CA LEU A 118 28.64 -9.67 -32.41
C LEU A 118 27.44 -10.60 -32.64
N VAL A 119 26.81 -11.10 -31.56
CA VAL A 119 25.60 -11.91 -31.65
C VAL A 119 24.43 -11.09 -32.19
N MET A 120 24.20 -9.90 -31.63
CA MET A 120 23.09 -9.01 -32.01
C MET A 120 23.18 -8.55 -33.48
N LEU A 121 24.41 -8.24 -33.96
CA LEU A 121 24.66 -7.71 -35.31
C LEU A 121 24.99 -8.80 -36.33
N GLY A 122 24.97 -10.05 -35.94
CA GLY A 122 25.25 -11.18 -36.83
C GLY A 122 24.29 -11.20 -38.02
N GLU A 123 24.82 -10.82 -39.21
CA GLU A 123 24.05 -10.79 -40.45
C GLU A 123 23.66 -12.20 -40.87
N GLN A 124 22.34 -12.46 -40.95
CA GLN A 124 21.81 -13.64 -41.66
C GLN A 124 20.95 -13.17 -42.81
N ARG A 125 21.18 -13.69 -43.98
CA ARG A 125 20.39 -13.35 -45.19
C ARG A 125 18.92 -13.75 -45.10
N ASN A 126 18.61 -14.82 -44.32
CA ASN A 126 17.26 -15.28 -44.05
C ASN A 126 17.23 -15.79 -42.61
N PRO A 127 16.99 -14.91 -41.60
CA PRO A 127 16.99 -15.31 -40.22
C PRO A 127 15.85 -16.29 -39.95
N THR A 128 16.10 -17.25 -39.07
CA THR A 128 15.08 -18.10 -38.47
C THR A 128 14.55 -17.47 -37.20
N ALA A 129 13.39 -17.93 -36.73
CA ALA A 129 12.86 -17.48 -35.44
C ALA A 129 13.87 -17.61 -34.26
N ARG A 130 14.70 -18.64 -34.31
CA ARG A 130 15.75 -18.87 -33.31
C ARG A 130 16.90 -17.86 -33.43
N ASP A 131 17.22 -17.40 -34.65
CA ASP A 131 18.24 -16.38 -34.86
C ASP A 131 17.78 -15.03 -34.33
N ASP A 132 16.52 -14.67 -34.62
CA ASP A 132 15.93 -13.43 -34.07
C ASP A 132 15.77 -13.50 -32.55
N LEU A 133 15.37 -14.65 -31.99
CA LEU A 133 15.32 -14.82 -30.51
C LEU A 133 16.71 -14.64 -29.87
N ARG A 134 17.76 -15.21 -30.49
CA ARG A 134 19.15 -15.05 -30.04
C ARG A 134 19.59 -13.59 -30.09
N ALA A 135 19.28 -12.87 -31.18
CA ALA A 135 19.57 -11.45 -31.33
C ALA A 135 18.79 -10.62 -30.30
N ALA A 136 17.51 -10.94 -30.04
CA ALA A 136 16.69 -10.31 -29.03
C ALA A 136 17.29 -10.44 -27.63
N ARG A 137 17.75 -11.65 -27.26
CA ARG A 137 18.43 -11.92 -25.97
C ARG A 137 19.72 -11.11 -25.83
N ALA A 138 20.51 -11.02 -26.90
CA ALA A 138 21.73 -10.22 -26.91
C ALA A 138 21.42 -8.72 -26.79
N ALA A 139 20.44 -8.22 -27.52
CA ALA A 139 19.99 -6.83 -27.45
C ALA A 139 19.46 -6.45 -26.05
N ARG A 140 18.65 -7.34 -25.45
CA ARG A 140 18.14 -7.18 -24.07
C ARG A 140 19.30 -7.10 -23.07
N ALA A 141 20.28 -8.01 -23.16
CA ALA A 141 21.44 -8.03 -22.27
C ALA A 141 22.35 -6.79 -22.45
N LEU A 142 22.34 -6.16 -23.63
CA LEU A 142 23.02 -4.90 -23.93
C LEU A 142 22.24 -3.64 -23.50
N GLY A 143 21.01 -3.80 -22.99
CA GLY A 143 20.10 -2.70 -22.68
C GLY A 143 19.50 -1.99 -23.90
N ARG A 144 19.54 -2.61 -25.07
CA ARG A 144 18.99 -2.08 -26.33
C ARG A 144 17.55 -2.58 -26.51
N PHE A 145 16.64 -2.03 -25.71
CA PHE A 145 15.29 -2.56 -25.56
C PHE A 145 14.41 -2.42 -26.80
N ASP A 146 14.58 -1.35 -27.59
CA ASP A 146 13.86 -1.17 -28.86
C ASP A 146 14.26 -2.25 -29.88
N ASP A 147 15.58 -2.51 -29.98
CA ASP A 147 16.09 -3.57 -30.84
C ASP A 147 15.63 -4.95 -30.36
N ALA A 148 15.68 -5.21 -29.05
CA ALA A 148 15.20 -6.44 -28.46
C ALA A 148 13.72 -6.68 -28.79
N ASN A 149 12.87 -5.64 -28.61
CA ASN A 149 11.44 -5.70 -28.93
C ASN A 149 11.20 -5.94 -30.43
N ALA A 150 12.01 -5.33 -31.30
CA ALA A 150 11.91 -5.57 -32.74
C ALA A 150 12.27 -7.02 -33.10
N PHE A 151 13.35 -7.56 -32.56
CA PHE A 151 13.76 -8.93 -32.79
C PHE A 151 12.76 -9.96 -32.23
N PHE A 152 12.20 -9.72 -31.04
CA PHE A 152 11.15 -10.59 -30.48
C PHE A 152 9.91 -10.62 -31.37
N ARG A 153 9.47 -9.48 -31.91
CA ARG A 153 8.35 -9.39 -32.82
C ARG A 153 8.62 -10.15 -34.12
N ASP A 154 9.83 -10.04 -34.66
CA ASP A 154 10.22 -10.74 -35.88
C ASP A 154 10.33 -12.26 -35.64
N ALA A 155 10.84 -12.67 -34.46
CA ALA A 155 10.86 -14.07 -34.04
C ALA A 155 9.44 -14.66 -33.93
N ASP A 156 8.52 -13.95 -33.27
CA ASP A 156 7.12 -14.39 -33.11
C ASP A 156 6.40 -14.48 -34.45
N ARG A 157 6.67 -13.58 -35.40
CA ARG A 157 6.12 -13.64 -36.74
C ARG A 157 6.57 -14.89 -37.48
N LEU A 158 7.81 -15.38 -37.27
CA LEU A 158 8.36 -16.59 -37.92
C LEU A 158 7.94 -17.87 -37.19
N ALA A 159 7.70 -17.83 -35.91
CA ALA A 159 7.23 -18.95 -35.12
C ALA A 159 6.14 -18.49 -34.14
N PRO A 160 4.91 -18.24 -34.60
CA PRO A 160 3.82 -17.78 -33.78
C PRO A 160 3.52 -18.76 -32.63
N ASN A 161 3.28 -18.22 -31.45
CA ASN A 161 2.97 -18.98 -30.22
C ASN A 161 4.11 -19.88 -29.71
N ASP A 162 5.37 -19.68 -30.13
CA ASP A 162 6.49 -20.37 -29.49
C ASP A 162 6.61 -19.97 -28.02
N PRO A 163 6.55 -20.94 -27.07
CA PRO A 163 6.55 -20.61 -25.64
C PRO A 163 7.81 -19.89 -25.18
N ALA A 164 8.98 -20.19 -25.78
CA ALA A 164 10.23 -19.54 -25.39
C ALA A 164 10.27 -18.09 -25.85
N ILE A 165 9.86 -17.81 -27.09
CA ILE A 165 9.81 -16.46 -27.66
C ILE A 165 8.84 -15.61 -26.83
N ASN A 166 7.61 -16.08 -26.64
CA ASN A 166 6.58 -15.33 -25.95
C ASN A 166 6.91 -15.11 -24.46
N SER A 167 7.54 -16.09 -23.81
CA SER A 167 7.97 -15.94 -22.42
C SER A 167 9.07 -14.89 -22.26
N GLU A 168 10.14 -14.95 -23.08
CA GLU A 168 11.24 -13.99 -23.01
C GLU A 168 10.82 -12.57 -23.46
N TRP A 169 9.86 -12.48 -24.38
CA TRP A 169 9.25 -11.19 -24.76
C TRP A 169 8.37 -10.63 -23.63
N GLY A 170 7.61 -11.49 -22.96
CA GLY A 170 6.88 -11.13 -21.74
C GLY A 170 7.79 -10.59 -20.63
N ASP A 171 8.93 -11.23 -20.41
CA ASP A 171 9.93 -10.75 -19.44
C ASP A 171 10.47 -9.36 -19.79
N LEU A 172 10.67 -9.05 -21.10
CA LEU A 172 11.05 -7.72 -21.55
C LEU A 172 9.99 -6.67 -21.14
N PHE A 173 8.70 -7.00 -21.29
CA PHE A 173 7.61 -6.12 -20.90
C PHE A 173 7.54 -5.93 -19.39
N VAL A 174 7.76 -6.98 -18.58
CA VAL A 174 7.85 -6.86 -17.12
C VAL A 174 8.99 -5.90 -16.73
N GLU A 175 10.17 -6.04 -17.33
CA GLU A 175 11.30 -5.15 -17.09
C GLU A 175 11.00 -3.67 -17.38
N LYS A 176 10.01 -3.41 -18.24
CA LYS A 176 9.57 -2.06 -18.66
C LYS A 176 8.24 -1.65 -18.04
N TYR A 177 7.82 -2.31 -16.96
CA TYR A 177 6.58 -2.04 -16.23
C TYR A 177 5.30 -2.11 -17.08
N ASN A 178 5.37 -2.83 -18.23
CA ASN A 178 4.22 -3.05 -19.09
C ASN A 178 3.55 -4.41 -18.79
N ASN A 179 2.99 -4.51 -17.59
CA ASN A 179 2.38 -5.75 -17.10
C ASN A 179 1.22 -6.25 -17.98
N LYS A 180 0.53 -5.37 -18.69
CA LYS A 180 -0.58 -5.75 -19.59
C LYS A 180 -0.09 -6.55 -20.78
N ASP A 181 0.93 -6.07 -21.47
CA ASP A 181 1.50 -6.77 -22.64
C ASP A 181 2.30 -7.98 -22.17
N ALA A 182 2.98 -7.91 -21.01
CA ALA A 182 3.63 -9.06 -20.40
C ALA A 182 2.65 -10.21 -20.17
N ALA A 183 1.52 -9.95 -19.48
CA ALA A 183 0.51 -10.96 -19.20
C ALA A 183 -0.03 -11.61 -20.48
N ARG A 184 -0.25 -10.81 -21.56
CA ARG A 184 -0.67 -11.33 -22.85
C ARG A 184 0.37 -12.27 -23.46
N SER A 185 1.65 -11.89 -23.47
CA SER A 185 2.72 -12.73 -24.00
C SER A 185 2.86 -14.04 -23.23
N PHE A 186 2.82 -13.99 -21.88
CA PHE A 186 2.83 -15.22 -21.07
C PHE A 186 1.59 -16.08 -21.28
N GLN A 187 0.41 -15.50 -21.50
CA GLN A 187 -0.79 -16.26 -21.83
C GLN A 187 -0.66 -16.99 -23.15
N GLU A 188 -0.09 -16.37 -24.19
CA GLU A 188 0.17 -17.04 -25.47
C GLU A 188 1.17 -18.20 -25.31
N ALA A 189 2.22 -18.01 -24.50
CA ALA A 189 3.15 -19.09 -24.18
C ALA A 189 2.45 -20.26 -23.47
N LEU A 190 1.60 -19.99 -22.46
CA LEU A 190 0.89 -20.99 -21.68
C LEU A 190 -0.26 -21.67 -22.46
N LYS A 191 -0.83 -21.03 -23.49
CA LYS A 191 -1.76 -21.70 -24.41
C LYS A 191 -1.08 -22.79 -25.21
N ALA A 192 0.17 -22.57 -25.62
CA ALA A 192 0.93 -23.54 -26.39
C ALA A 192 1.54 -24.64 -25.50
N ASP A 193 2.03 -24.30 -24.34
CA ASP A 193 2.59 -25.23 -23.34
C ASP A 193 2.14 -24.78 -21.94
N PRO A 194 1.05 -25.35 -21.38
CA PRO A 194 0.49 -24.97 -20.08
C PRO A 194 1.43 -25.16 -18.89
N ASP A 195 2.44 -26.02 -19.06
CA ASP A 195 3.42 -26.35 -18.04
C ASP A 195 4.79 -25.66 -18.28
N TYR A 196 4.83 -24.66 -19.15
CA TYR A 196 6.07 -23.96 -19.46
C TYR A 196 6.52 -23.08 -18.26
N GLY A 197 7.46 -23.59 -17.46
CA GLY A 197 7.92 -22.98 -16.22
C GLY A 197 8.28 -21.49 -16.33
N PRO A 198 9.08 -21.04 -17.33
CA PRO A 198 9.40 -19.62 -17.48
C PRO A 198 8.17 -18.72 -17.66
N ALA A 199 7.15 -19.16 -18.41
CA ALA A 199 5.91 -18.38 -18.59
C ALA A 199 5.04 -18.38 -17.33
N LEU A 200 5.00 -19.49 -16.58
CA LEU A 200 4.34 -19.54 -15.26
C LEU A 200 4.96 -18.53 -14.29
N LEU A 201 6.30 -18.49 -14.22
CA LEU A 201 7.02 -17.52 -13.38
C LEU A 201 6.83 -16.08 -13.87
N GLY A 202 6.90 -15.84 -15.17
CA GLY A 202 6.66 -14.52 -15.76
C GLY A 202 5.26 -14.00 -15.47
N MET A 203 4.23 -14.86 -15.60
CA MET A 203 2.86 -14.54 -15.22
C MET A 203 2.75 -14.27 -13.71
N ALA A 204 3.45 -15.05 -12.86
CA ALA A 204 3.51 -14.80 -11.42
C ALA A 204 4.03 -13.39 -11.11
N ARG A 205 5.14 -12.99 -11.75
CA ARG A 205 5.71 -11.64 -11.59
C ARG A 205 4.75 -10.54 -12.04
N SER A 206 4.04 -10.72 -13.15
CA SER A 206 3.10 -9.72 -13.67
C SER A 206 1.84 -9.56 -12.80
N LEU A 207 1.50 -10.56 -11.97
CA LEU A 207 0.33 -10.55 -11.08
C LEU A 207 0.68 -10.27 -9.62
N ALA A 208 1.95 -10.16 -9.27
CA ALA A 208 2.42 -10.08 -7.87
C ALA A 208 1.72 -9.00 -7.04
N ASP A 209 1.54 -7.81 -7.62
CA ASP A 209 0.93 -6.67 -6.95
C ASP A 209 -0.61 -6.78 -6.85
N GLN A 210 -1.24 -7.42 -7.85
CA GLN A 210 -2.70 -7.50 -7.95
C GLN A 210 -3.28 -8.70 -7.20
N ASN A 211 -2.61 -9.84 -7.29
CA ASN A 211 -3.04 -11.09 -6.68
C ASN A 211 -1.86 -11.92 -6.18
N PRO A 212 -1.27 -11.55 -5.03
CA PRO A 212 -0.10 -12.23 -4.47
C PRO A 212 -0.28 -13.74 -4.27
N ALA A 213 -1.48 -14.17 -3.87
CA ALA A 213 -1.76 -15.59 -3.63
C ALA A 213 -1.72 -16.41 -4.93
N GLN A 214 -2.34 -15.89 -6.00
CA GLN A 214 -2.28 -16.52 -7.32
C GLN A 214 -0.86 -16.50 -7.88
N ALA A 215 -0.12 -15.41 -7.69
CA ALA A 215 1.27 -15.29 -8.13
C ALA A 215 2.16 -16.37 -7.48
N VAL A 216 2.07 -16.55 -6.17
CA VAL A 216 2.79 -17.63 -5.46
C VAL A 216 2.36 -19.01 -5.96
N GLY A 217 1.05 -19.21 -6.22
CA GLY A 217 0.54 -20.47 -6.79
C GLY A 217 1.15 -20.81 -8.15
N LEU A 218 1.30 -19.84 -9.05
CA LEU A 218 1.94 -20.01 -10.36
C LEU A 218 3.44 -20.33 -10.24
N ALA A 219 4.15 -19.66 -9.34
CA ALA A 219 5.55 -19.96 -9.06
C ALA A 219 5.73 -21.39 -8.51
N GLN A 220 4.81 -21.86 -7.67
CA GLN A 220 4.80 -23.24 -7.16
C GLN A 220 4.53 -24.26 -8.26
N GLN A 221 3.66 -23.92 -9.24
CA GLN A 221 3.47 -24.77 -10.43
C GLN A 221 4.77 -24.86 -11.24
N ALA A 222 5.49 -23.74 -11.45
CA ALA A 222 6.81 -23.78 -12.08
C ALA A 222 7.79 -24.68 -11.34
N LEU A 223 7.80 -24.62 -9.99
CA LEU A 223 8.64 -25.51 -9.15
C LEU A 223 8.22 -26.99 -9.22
N THR A 224 6.98 -27.29 -9.52
CA THR A 224 6.53 -28.67 -9.77
C THR A 224 7.16 -29.24 -11.05
N GLN A 225 7.32 -28.41 -12.08
CA GLN A 225 7.99 -28.77 -13.32
C GLN A 225 9.52 -28.84 -13.18
N ASN A 226 10.09 -27.86 -12.47
CA ASN A 226 11.53 -27.78 -12.21
C ASN A 226 11.79 -27.47 -10.72
N PRO A 227 12.04 -28.48 -9.90
CA PRO A 227 12.27 -28.30 -8.45
C PRO A 227 13.49 -27.45 -8.09
N ILE A 228 14.40 -27.18 -9.03
CA ILE A 228 15.56 -26.30 -8.85
C ILE A 228 15.46 -25.00 -9.64
N ASP A 229 14.25 -24.56 -10.01
CA ASP A 229 14.07 -23.27 -10.67
C ASP A 229 14.43 -22.13 -9.70
N PHE A 230 15.61 -21.53 -9.91
CA PHE A 230 16.12 -20.46 -9.05
C PHE A 230 15.22 -19.23 -9.08
N GLY A 231 14.74 -18.85 -10.26
CA GLY A 231 13.86 -17.71 -10.43
C GLY A 231 12.56 -17.85 -9.62
N ALA A 232 11.97 -19.06 -9.66
CA ALA A 232 10.75 -19.37 -8.93
C ALA A 232 11.00 -19.40 -7.41
N HIS A 233 12.09 -20.01 -6.94
CA HIS A 233 12.45 -19.97 -5.51
C HIS A 233 12.71 -18.55 -5.01
N LEU A 234 13.45 -17.72 -5.77
CA LEU A 234 13.74 -16.34 -5.37
C LEU A 234 12.48 -15.45 -5.41
N PHE A 235 11.58 -15.69 -6.37
CA PHE A 235 10.28 -15.03 -6.38
C PHE A 235 9.44 -15.40 -5.15
N VAL A 236 9.38 -16.68 -4.78
CA VAL A 236 8.69 -17.12 -3.55
C VAL A 236 9.34 -16.49 -2.31
N ALA A 237 10.67 -16.39 -2.28
CA ALA A 237 11.40 -15.73 -1.20
C ALA A 237 11.06 -14.23 -1.12
N GLU A 238 11.00 -13.53 -2.25
CA GLU A 238 10.61 -12.12 -2.32
C GLU A 238 9.17 -11.92 -1.81
N MET A 239 8.22 -12.72 -2.26
CA MET A 239 6.85 -12.66 -1.79
C MET A 239 6.73 -12.98 -0.29
N ALA A 240 7.55 -13.89 0.23
CA ALA A 240 7.61 -14.18 1.66
C ALA A 240 8.17 -12.99 2.48
N ILE A 241 9.17 -12.27 1.95
CA ILE A 241 9.69 -11.03 2.55
C ILE A 241 8.59 -9.98 2.64
N TYR A 242 7.84 -9.74 1.55
CA TYR A 242 6.74 -8.77 1.54
C TYR A 242 5.57 -9.14 2.48
N GLN A 243 5.43 -10.42 2.81
CA GLN A 243 4.45 -10.92 3.78
C GLN A 243 5.00 -11.04 5.22
N ASP A 244 6.21 -10.55 5.48
CA ASP A 244 6.94 -10.66 6.76
C ASP A 244 7.17 -12.11 7.24
N LYS A 245 7.21 -13.06 6.28
CA LYS A 245 7.48 -14.49 6.51
C LYS A 245 8.95 -14.81 6.29
N LYS A 246 9.80 -14.19 7.09
CA LYS A 246 11.27 -14.29 6.92
C LYS A 246 11.80 -15.72 6.90
N LYS A 247 11.22 -16.64 7.69
CA LYS A 247 11.64 -18.05 7.72
C LYS A 247 11.43 -18.73 6.37
N ASP A 248 10.27 -18.52 5.76
CA ASP A 248 9.93 -19.08 4.45
C ASP A 248 10.84 -18.50 3.35
N ALA A 249 11.17 -17.22 3.47
CA ALA A 249 12.10 -16.55 2.56
C ALA A 249 13.51 -17.17 2.66
N VAL A 250 14.03 -17.35 3.87
CA VAL A 250 15.34 -17.99 4.12
C VAL A 250 15.36 -19.40 3.54
N GLU A 251 14.34 -20.23 3.81
CA GLU A 251 14.25 -21.59 3.27
C GLU A 251 14.30 -21.62 1.75
N SER A 252 13.60 -20.71 1.08
CA SER A 252 13.59 -20.62 -0.38
C SER A 252 14.95 -20.17 -0.95
N ILE A 253 15.64 -19.23 -0.30
CA ILE A 253 16.99 -18.80 -0.67
C ILE A 253 18.00 -19.95 -0.47
N GLU A 254 17.92 -20.68 0.63
CA GLU A 254 18.80 -21.82 0.93
C GLU A 254 18.67 -22.93 -0.10
N LYS A 255 17.47 -23.20 -0.64
CA LYS A 255 17.28 -24.14 -1.76
C LYS A 255 18.09 -23.75 -3.00
N VAL A 256 18.17 -22.47 -3.32
CA VAL A 256 19.00 -21.97 -4.42
C VAL A 256 20.48 -22.13 -4.11
N LEU A 257 20.91 -21.70 -2.90
CA LEU A 257 22.32 -21.74 -2.50
C LEU A 257 22.85 -23.17 -2.29
N ALA A 258 21.98 -24.14 -1.99
CA ALA A 258 22.34 -25.56 -1.91
C ALA A 258 22.77 -26.12 -3.27
N VAL A 259 22.18 -25.65 -4.38
CA VAL A 259 22.56 -26.05 -5.73
C VAL A 259 23.68 -25.17 -6.28
N ASN A 260 23.56 -23.85 -6.06
CA ASN A 260 24.55 -22.86 -6.51
C ASN A 260 24.95 -21.92 -5.36
N PRO A 261 25.98 -22.26 -4.57
CA PRO A 261 26.45 -21.38 -3.48
C PRO A 261 27.07 -20.05 -3.96
N ARG A 262 27.14 -19.85 -5.27
CA ARG A 262 27.67 -18.66 -5.95
C ARG A 262 26.58 -17.89 -6.69
N HIS A 263 25.30 -18.15 -6.43
CA HIS A 263 24.18 -17.47 -7.08
C HIS A 263 24.07 -16.02 -6.56
N LEU A 264 24.39 -15.04 -7.43
CA LEU A 264 24.52 -13.64 -7.03
C LEU A 264 23.25 -13.05 -6.42
N GLU A 265 22.09 -13.30 -7.01
CA GLU A 265 20.81 -12.78 -6.53
C GLU A 265 20.42 -13.42 -5.18
N ALA A 266 20.63 -14.75 -5.02
CA ALA A 266 20.40 -15.44 -3.75
C ALA A 266 21.31 -14.90 -2.63
N LEU A 267 22.61 -14.67 -2.94
CA LEU A 267 23.56 -14.02 -2.01
C LEU A 267 23.12 -12.59 -1.66
N SER A 268 22.52 -11.86 -2.62
CA SER A 268 22.02 -10.51 -2.37
C SER A 268 20.83 -10.51 -1.40
N MET A 269 19.88 -11.43 -1.59
CA MET A 269 18.73 -11.58 -0.68
C MET A 269 19.16 -12.10 0.70
N GLN A 270 20.12 -13.03 0.75
CA GLN A 270 20.71 -13.50 2.00
C GLN A 270 21.40 -12.36 2.76
N ALA A 271 22.21 -11.55 2.07
CA ALA A 271 22.87 -10.37 2.65
C ALA A 271 21.84 -9.37 3.18
N ALA A 272 20.76 -9.16 2.46
CA ALA A 272 19.71 -8.22 2.85
C ALA A 272 18.96 -8.67 4.11
N LEU A 273 18.54 -9.93 4.17
CA LEU A 273 17.88 -10.49 5.36
C LEU A 273 18.82 -10.50 6.58
N ALA A 274 20.08 -10.88 6.39
CA ALA A 274 21.08 -10.80 7.45
C ALA A 274 21.25 -9.37 7.99
N TYR A 275 21.30 -8.37 7.09
CA TYR A 275 21.39 -6.96 7.47
C TYR A 275 20.16 -6.48 8.26
N VAL A 276 18.97 -6.79 7.79
CA VAL A 276 17.72 -6.41 8.46
C VAL A 276 17.62 -7.03 9.85
N ASP A 277 18.08 -8.27 10.01
CA ASP A 277 18.11 -9.00 11.28
C ASP A 277 19.29 -8.62 12.20
N GLY A 278 20.18 -7.71 11.76
CA GLY A 278 21.35 -7.30 12.55
C GLY A 278 22.49 -8.33 12.60
N ARG A 279 22.47 -9.35 11.74
CA ARG A 279 23.50 -10.39 11.62
C ARG A 279 24.63 -9.90 10.71
N THR A 280 25.41 -8.92 11.22
CA THR A 280 26.45 -8.21 10.44
C THR A 280 27.48 -9.13 9.82
N ALA A 281 27.95 -10.14 10.55
CA ALA A 281 28.94 -11.09 10.04
C ALA A 281 28.42 -11.89 8.82
N ASP A 282 27.19 -12.33 8.86
CA ASP A 282 26.54 -13.05 7.76
C ASP A 282 26.32 -12.15 6.55
N HIS A 283 25.91 -10.90 6.80
CA HIS A 283 25.79 -9.87 5.75
C HIS A 283 27.12 -9.66 5.02
N ASP A 284 28.20 -9.40 5.79
CA ASP A 284 29.53 -9.13 5.23
C ASP A 284 30.09 -10.34 4.46
N ALA A 285 29.85 -11.55 4.97
CA ALA A 285 30.26 -12.78 4.30
C ALA A 285 29.56 -12.97 2.95
N ALA A 286 28.23 -12.75 2.88
CA ALA A 286 27.47 -12.86 1.65
C ALA A 286 27.89 -11.77 0.62
N VAL A 287 28.11 -10.54 1.07
CA VAL A 287 28.64 -9.45 0.23
C VAL A 287 30.01 -9.82 -0.33
N ALA A 288 30.93 -10.28 0.51
CA ALA A 288 32.27 -10.68 0.08
C ALA A 288 32.24 -11.84 -0.91
N ALA A 289 31.35 -12.83 -0.70
CA ALA A 289 31.16 -13.96 -1.61
C ALA A 289 30.71 -13.50 -3.01
N ALA A 290 29.75 -12.58 -3.08
CA ALA A 290 29.25 -12.04 -4.34
C ALA A 290 30.34 -11.20 -5.06
N LEU A 291 31.03 -10.32 -4.35
CA LEU A 291 32.09 -9.47 -4.92
C LEU A 291 33.34 -10.28 -5.38
N LYS A 292 33.56 -11.47 -4.81
CA LYS A 292 34.58 -12.40 -5.30
C LYS A 292 34.24 -12.96 -6.68
N ILE A 293 32.95 -13.09 -7.01
CA ILE A 293 32.47 -13.57 -8.32
C ILE A 293 32.46 -12.42 -9.32
N HIS A 294 31.89 -11.29 -8.92
CA HIS A 294 31.73 -10.09 -9.74
C HIS A 294 32.20 -8.86 -8.95
N PRO A 295 33.42 -8.41 -9.12
CA PRO A 295 34.03 -7.36 -8.27
C PRO A 295 33.30 -6.00 -8.27
N THR A 296 32.54 -5.71 -9.30
CA THR A 296 31.72 -4.48 -9.42
C THR A 296 30.22 -4.75 -9.33
N TYR A 297 29.81 -5.81 -8.62
CA TYR A 297 28.41 -6.19 -8.47
C TYR A 297 27.67 -5.26 -7.50
N GLY A 298 27.34 -4.05 -7.97
CA GLY A 298 26.61 -3.05 -7.19
C GLY A 298 25.19 -3.45 -6.85
N GLU A 299 24.60 -4.39 -7.61
CA GLU A 299 23.24 -4.89 -7.41
C GLU A 299 23.03 -5.49 -6.02
N ILE A 300 24.03 -6.10 -5.41
CA ILE A 300 23.92 -6.63 -4.04
C ILE A 300 23.53 -5.53 -3.05
N HIS A 301 24.15 -4.38 -3.14
CA HIS A 301 23.80 -3.27 -2.24
C HIS A 301 22.46 -2.62 -2.62
N ARG A 302 22.08 -2.64 -3.91
CA ARG A 302 20.74 -2.20 -4.33
C ARG A 302 19.66 -3.07 -3.69
N VAL A 303 19.80 -4.41 -3.75
CA VAL A 303 18.86 -5.37 -3.14
C VAL A 303 18.81 -5.20 -1.62
N VAL A 304 19.98 -5.05 -0.97
CA VAL A 304 20.02 -4.74 0.47
C VAL A 304 19.26 -3.46 0.78
N GLY A 305 19.46 -2.41 -0.02
CA GLY A 305 18.74 -1.13 0.12
C GLY A 305 17.24 -1.29 -0.08
N SER A 306 16.80 -2.00 -1.12
CA SER A 306 15.39 -2.22 -1.41
C SER A 306 14.68 -2.98 -0.28
N ILE A 307 15.26 -4.09 0.21
CA ILE A 307 14.69 -4.85 1.32
C ILE A 307 14.74 -4.03 2.64
N THR A 308 15.79 -3.26 2.87
CA THR A 308 15.90 -2.37 4.03
C THR A 308 14.82 -1.28 4.00
N ALA A 309 14.52 -0.73 2.82
CA ALA A 309 13.44 0.24 2.63
C ALA A 309 12.05 -0.37 2.84
N HIS A 310 11.84 -1.64 2.48
CA HIS A 310 10.60 -2.36 2.78
C HIS A 310 10.32 -2.38 4.31
N TYR A 311 11.38 -2.47 5.13
CA TYR A 311 11.30 -2.36 6.59
C TYR A 311 11.40 -0.91 7.10
N TYR A 312 11.04 0.10 6.28
CA TYR A 312 11.00 1.52 6.63
C TYR A 312 12.33 2.17 7.03
N ARG A 313 13.46 1.48 6.85
CA ARG A 313 14.81 1.97 7.20
C ARG A 313 15.42 2.76 6.03
N PHE A 314 14.75 3.86 5.63
CA PHE A 314 15.05 4.59 4.38
C PHE A 314 16.43 5.26 4.35
N ASP A 315 16.89 5.81 5.47
CA ASP A 315 18.24 6.41 5.53
C ASP A 315 19.32 5.34 5.27
N GLU A 316 19.18 4.15 5.86
CA GLU A 316 20.08 3.02 5.64
C GLU A 316 19.97 2.48 4.20
N ALA A 317 18.76 2.45 3.65
CA ALA A 317 18.53 2.08 2.26
C ALA A 317 19.29 3.02 1.29
N VAL A 318 19.21 4.33 1.52
CA VAL A 318 19.97 5.35 0.76
C VAL A 318 21.48 5.08 0.83
N GLU A 319 22.03 4.76 2.01
CA GLU A 319 23.44 4.44 2.17
C GLU A 319 23.87 3.21 1.38
N HIS A 320 23.05 2.12 1.45
CA HIS A 320 23.35 0.91 0.70
C HIS A 320 23.27 1.15 -0.81
N VAL A 321 22.24 1.80 -1.32
CA VAL A 321 22.14 2.08 -2.75
C VAL A 321 23.31 2.96 -3.23
N ARG A 322 23.78 3.93 -2.44
CA ARG A 322 24.99 4.70 -2.75
C ARG A 322 26.23 3.84 -2.84
N LYS A 323 26.41 2.84 -1.97
CA LYS A 323 27.48 1.83 -2.07
C LYS A 323 27.37 1.05 -3.37
N GLY A 324 26.16 0.65 -3.76
CA GLY A 324 25.91 -0.02 -5.03
C GLY A 324 26.32 0.82 -6.24
N ILE A 325 25.93 2.09 -6.25
CA ILE A 325 26.30 3.04 -7.30
C ILE A 325 27.82 3.28 -7.35
N ALA A 326 28.51 3.28 -6.21
CA ALA A 326 29.96 3.43 -6.17
C ALA A 326 30.68 2.25 -6.85
N LEU A 327 30.12 1.03 -6.76
CA LEU A 327 30.62 -0.17 -7.45
C LEU A 327 30.23 -0.18 -8.93
N ASP A 328 29.01 0.25 -9.24
CA ASP A 328 28.43 0.23 -10.58
C ASP A 328 27.74 1.56 -10.91
N ARG A 329 28.48 2.46 -11.53
CA ARG A 329 28.01 3.82 -11.90
C ARG A 329 27.01 3.83 -13.06
N ASP A 330 26.89 2.73 -13.79
CA ASP A 330 25.99 2.63 -14.93
C ASP A 330 24.65 1.97 -14.56
N ASN A 331 24.46 1.60 -13.29
CA ASN A 331 23.25 0.93 -12.82
C ASN A 331 22.07 1.91 -12.70
N ALA A 332 21.26 2.03 -13.76
CA ALA A 332 20.06 2.88 -13.79
C ALA A 332 19.05 2.53 -12.69
N LYS A 333 18.86 1.23 -12.38
CA LYS A 333 17.96 0.78 -11.33
C LYS A 333 18.39 1.30 -9.95
N ALA A 334 19.70 1.31 -9.68
CA ALA A 334 20.20 1.86 -8.42
C ALA A 334 19.96 3.36 -8.28
N TYR A 335 20.09 4.12 -9.37
CA TYR A 335 19.72 5.56 -9.36
C TYR A 335 18.23 5.79 -9.19
N ALA A 336 17.37 4.95 -9.79
CA ALA A 336 15.93 5.02 -9.61
C ALA A 336 15.52 4.74 -8.14
N ASP A 337 16.07 3.66 -7.55
CA ASP A 337 15.85 3.31 -6.14
C ASP A 337 16.39 4.41 -5.20
N LEU A 338 17.57 4.95 -5.49
CA LEU A 338 18.13 6.08 -4.72
C LEU A 338 17.17 7.26 -4.74
N GLY A 339 16.63 7.62 -5.91
CA GLY A 339 15.67 8.71 -6.04
C GLY A 339 14.40 8.45 -5.22
N ALA A 340 13.84 7.27 -5.34
CA ALA A 340 12.64 6.88 -4.60
C ALA A 340 12.86 6.90 -3.07
N HIS A 341 14.01 6.40 -2.59
CA HIS A 341 14.31 6.41 -1.15
C HIS A 341 14.60 7.84 -0.64
N LEU A 342 15.25 8.68 -1.43
CA LEU A 342 15.46 10.08 -1.08
C LEU A 342 14.15 10.87 -1.01
N MET A 343 13.17 10.57 -1.87
CA MET A 343 11.81 11.12 -1.74
C MET A 343 11.19 10.78 -0.38
N ARG A 344 11.36 9.54 0.09
CA ARG A 344 10.84 9.09 1.40
C ARG A 344 11.58 9.69 2.60
N THR A 345 12.83 10.13 2.42
CA THR A 345 13.58 10.87 3.46
C THR A 345 13.37 12.39 3.40
N GLY A 346 12.68 12.91 2.37
CA GLY A 346 12.42 14.32 2.16
C GLY A 346 13.56 15.08 1.46
N ASP A 347 14.59 14.40 0.96
CA ASP A 347 15.69 15.01 0.20
C ASP A 347 15.37 15.07 -1.31
N GLU A 348 14.37 15.87 -1.67
CA GLU A 348 13.86 15.97 -3.03
C GLU A 348 14.90 16.51 -4.04
N ARG A 349 15.79 17.37 -3.60
CA ARG A 349 16.84 17.91 -4.47
C ARG A 349 17.77 16.82 -4.97
N ASN A 350 18.22 15.95 -4.08
CA ASN A 350 19.08 14.84 -4.46
C ASN A 350 18.27 13.71 -5.11
N ALA A 351 16.99 13.55 -4.74
CA ALA A 351 16.07 12.64 -5.41
C ALA A 351 15.93 12.99 -6.89
N ARG A 352 15.64 14.25 -7.24
CA ARG A 352 15.55 14.73 -8.63
C ARG A 352 16.81 14.39 -9.42
N ARG A 353 17.99 14.68 -8.89
CA ARG A 353 19.27 14.38 -9.58
C ARG A 353 19.46 12.89 -9.84
N ALA A 354 19.10 12.04 -8.87
CA ALA A 354 19.20 10.59 -9.03
C ALA A 354 18.20 10.09 -10.08
N LEU A 355 16.94 10.56 -10.02
CA LEU A 355 15.90 10.20 -10.98
C LEU A 355 16.22 10.68 -12.40
N GLU A 356 16.73 11.89 -12.58
CA GLU A 356 17.19 12.40 -13.89
C GLU A 356 18.32 11.55 -14.46
N THR A 357 19.25 11.09 -13.60
CA THR A 357 20.32 10.18 -14.01
C THR A 357 19.75 8.83 -14.44
N ALA A 358 18.81 8.29 -13.67
CA ALA A 358 18.12 7.02 -14.00
C ALA A 358 17.34 7.14 -15.33
N PHE A 359 16.57 8.21 -15.49
CA PHE A 359 15.74 8.46 -16.67
C PHE A 359 16.56 8.62 -17.95
N LYS A 360 17.73 9.25 -17.86
CA LYS A 360 18.65 9.40 -19.00
C LYS A 360 19.14 8.06 -19.56
N VAL A 361 19.29 7.05 -18.70
CA VAL A 361 19.78 5.71 -19.08
C VAL A 361 18.60 4.78 -19.41
N ASP A 362 17.52 4.85 -18.64
CA ASP A 362 16.30 4.06 -18.83
C ASP A 362 15.03 4.94 -18.82
N PRO A 363 14.69 5.56 -19.97
CA PRO A 363 13.51 6.42 -20.06
C PRO A 363 12.18 5.65 -20.01
N TRP A 364 12.22 4.34 -20.05
CA TRP A 364 11.04 3.46 -19.99
C TRP A 364 10.60 3.16 -18.54
N ASN A 365 11.44 3.50 -17.55
CA ASN A 365 11.08 3.30 -16.15
C ASN A 365 9.95 4.25 -15.73
N VAL A 366 8.74 3.72 -15.70
CA VAL A 366 7.52 4.49 -15.41
C VAL A 366 7.53 5.10 -14.01
N VAL A 367 8.12 4.42 -13.02
CA VAL A 367 8.25 4.94 -11.65
C VAL A 367 9.16 6.19 -11.64
N THR A 368 10.30 6.12 -12.32
CA THR A 368 11.21 7.26 -12.47
C THR A 368 10.52 8.44 -13.14
N PHE A 369 9.81 8.18 -14.26
CA PHE A 369 9.04 9.20 -14.96
C PHE A 369 7.97 9.86 -14.08
N ASN A 370 7.16 9.07 -13.40
CA ASN A 370 6.10 9.55 -12.53
C ASN A 370 6.65 10.40 -11.37
N LEU A 371 7.73 9.95 -10.72
CA LEU A 371 8.35 10.70 -9.62
C LEU A 371 8.96 12.02 -10.10
N LEU A 372 9.54 12.10 -11.31
CA LEU A 372 10.01 13.35 -11.90
C LEU A 372 8.85 14.30 -12.21
N ALA A 373 7.77 13.79 -12.82
CA ALA A 373 6.56 14.58 -13.09
C ALA A 373 5.91 15.09 -11.79
N LEU A 374 5.89 14.26 -10.76
CA LEU A 374 5.42 14.67 -9.45
C LEU A 374 6.27 15.78 -8.84
N LEU A 375 7.60 15.70 -8.94
CA LEU A 375 8.48 16.76 -8.44
C LEU A 375 8.20 18.11 -9.12
N ASP A 376 7.83 18.11 -10.41
CA ASP A 376 7.40 19.33 -11.11
C ASP A 376 6.03 19.81 -10.57
N THR A 377 5.12 18.91 -10.25
CA THR A 377 3.83 19.23 -9.62
C THR A 377 3.99 19.84 -8.23
N LEU A 378 5.03 19.45 -7.49
CA LEU A 378 5.31 19.96 -6.14
C LEU A 378 5.96 21.36 -6.12
N GLU A 379 6.57 21.82 -7.22
CA GLU A 379 7.23 23.12 -7.26
C GLU A 379 6.32 24.31 -6.89
N PRO A 380 5.06 24.42 -7.36
CA PRO A 380 4.16 25.51 -7.03
C PRO A 380 3.49 25.38 -5.65
N PHE A 381 3.72 24.30 -4.88
CA PHE A 381 3.09 24.14 -3.57
C PHE A 381 3.55 25.24 -2.60
N ASP A 382 2.59 25.86 -1.93
CA ASP A 382 2.87 26.81 -0.86
C ASP A 382 3.51 26.09 0.33
N THR A 383 4.52 26.70 0.90
CA THR A 383 5.29 26.12 2.01
C THR A 383 5.14 26.94 3.27
N ILE A 384 4.54 26.35 4.30
CA ILE A 384 4.34 26.93 5.62
C ILE A 384 5.33 26.26 6.58
N ARG A 385 6.02 27.08 7.40
CA ARG A 385 6.90 26.58 8.45
C ARG A 385 6.28 26.84 9.81
N GLU A 386 6.07 25.78 10.59
CA GLU A 386 5.53 25.84 11.94
C GLU A 386 6.46 25.04 12.88
N GLY A 387 7.38 25.73 13.55
CA GLY A 387 8.45 25.10 14.33
C GLY A 387 9.32 24.17 13.45
N ASP A 388 9.43 22.91 13.84
CA ASP A 388 10.16 21.87 13.08
C ASP A 388 9.31 21.20 12.00
N MET A 389 8.11 21.70 11.72
CA MET A 389 7.24 21.19 10.67
C MET A 389 7.32 22.06 9.42
N VAL A 390 7.33 21.39 8.26
CA VAL A 390 7.26 22.00 6.93
C VAL A 390 6.00 21.46 6.27
N ILE A 391 5.01 22.31 6.06
CA ILE A 391 3.70 21.94 5.52
C ILE A 391 3.62 22.47 4.09
N ARG A 392 3.27 21.60 3.15
CA ARG A 392 3.09 21.92 1.74
C ARG A 392 1.64 21.74 1.33
N LEU A 393 1.06 22.78 0.74
CA LEU A 393 -0.32 22.83 0.30
C LEU A 393 -0.38 23.20 -1.18
N HIS A 394 -1.22 22.50 -1.91
CA HIS A 394 -1.46 22.78 -3.32
C HIS A 394 -2.08 24.19 -3.50
N PRO A 395 -1.72 24.96 -4.55
CA PRO A 395 -2.24 26.29 -4.79
C PRO A 395 -3.77 26.40 -4.80
N ASP A 396 -4.47 25.39 -5.29
CA ASP A 396 -5.95 25.37 -5.37
C ASP A 396 -6.66 25.21 -4.03
N GLU A 397 -5.92 24.86 -2.96
CA GLU A 397 -6.46 24.56 -1.64
C GLU A 397 -5.83 25.39 -0.52
N GLN A 398 -4.66 25.94 -0.79
CA GLN A 398 -3.81 26.57 0.24
C GLN A 398 -4.57 27.64 1.06
N ASP A 399 -5.44 28.43 0.44
CA ASP A 399 -6.13 29.55 1.12
C ASP A 399 -7.12 29.04 2.18
N VAL A 400 -7.69 27.86 1.99
CA VAL A 400 -8.55 27.18 2.96
C VAL A 400 -7.72 26.35 3.94
N MET A 401 -6.89 25.44 3.44
CA MET A 401 -6.21 24.45 4.25
C MET A 401 -5.16 25.06 5.20
N ARG A 402 -4.58 26.22 4.85
CA ARG A 402 -3.67 26.95 5.76
C ARG A 402 -4.34 27.44 7.04
N GLN A 403 -5.67 27.52 7.06
CA GLN A 403 -6.44 27.92 8.25
C GLN A 403 -6.58 26.75 9.27
N TYR A 404 -6.30 25.52 8.83
CA TYR A 404 -6.57 24.31 9.63
C TYR A 404 -5.34 23.43 9.84
N VAL A 405 -4.60 23.13 8.77
CA VAL A 405 -3.53 22.13 8.82
C VAL A 405 -2.42 22.49 9.80
N PRO A 406 -1.88 23.73 9.84
CA PRO A 406 -0.82 24.08 10.79
C PRO A 406 -1.26 23.96 12.24
N GLN A 407 -2.49 24.37 12.53
CA GLN A 407 -3.03 24.30 13.89
C GLN A 407 -3.24 22.85 14.34
N LEU A 408 -3.84 22.01 13.47
CA LEU A 408 -4.08 20.60 13.77
C LEU A 408 -2.75 19.84 13.92
N ALA A 409 -1.81 20.08 13.04
CA ALA A 409 -0.49 19.46 13.11
C ALA A 409 0.25 19.82 14.41
N LYS A 410 0.19 21.10 14.81
CA LYS A 410 0.77 21.57 16.07
C LYS A 410 0.09 20.93 17.29
N GLU A 411 -1.24 20.90 17.30
CA GLU A 411 -2.02 20.25 18.37
C GLU A 411 -1.67 18.77 18.47
N SER A 412 -1.66 18.07 17.33
CA SER A 412 -1.34 16.65 17.26
C SER A 412 0.07 16.36 17.78
N MET A 413 1.07 17.06 17.25
CA MET A 413 2.46 16.84 17.64
C MET A 413 2.70 17.14 19.13
N ALA A 414 2.07 18.19 19.66
CA ALA A 414 2.17 18.52 21.09
C ALA A 414 1.54 17.43 21.96
N ALA A 415 0.33 16.97 21.61
CA ALA A 415 -0.39 15.94 22.37
C ALA A 415 0.33 14.59 22.32
N LEU A 416 0.79 14.18 21.13
CA LEU A 416 1.49 12.92 20.91
C LEU A 416 2.87 12.93 21.60
N SER A 417 3.67 13.99 21.41
CA SER A 417 4.99 14.11 22.06
C SER A 417 4.89 14.05 23.59
N ALA A 418 3.89 14.74 24.16
CA ALA A 418 3.67 14.71 25.60
C ALA A 418 3.28 13.30 26.09
N ARG A 419 2.38 12.62 25.38
CA ARG A 419 1.88 11.30 25.79
C ARG A 419 2.93 10.20 25.65
N TRP A 420 3.70 10.24 24.57
CA TRP A 420 4.77 9.27 24.32
C TRP A 420 6.09 9.66 25.00
N GLU A 421 6.14 10.83 25.68
CA GLU A 421 7.37 11.39 26.27
C GLU A 421 8.55 11.29 25.30
N PHE A 422 8.31 11.67 24.03
CA PHE A 422 9.27 11.58 22.96
C PHE A 422 9.16 12.79 22.04
N THR A 423 10.31 13.40 21.73
CA THR A 423 10.40 14.50 20.76
C THR A 423 11.00 13.97 19.47
N PRO A 424 10.23 13.91 18.38
CA PRO A 424 10.76 13.43 17.11
C PRO A 424 11.78 14.41 16.52
N LYS A 425 12.73 13.86 15.74
CA LYS A 425 13.71 14.65 15.01
C LYS A 425 13.07 15.26 13.77
N GLY A 426 13.14 16.58 13.66
CA GLY A 426 12.69 17.33 12.49
C GLY A 426 13.77 17.50 11.40
N PRO A 427 13.44 18.24 10.32
CA PRO A 427 12.13 18.75 10.01
C PRO A 427 11.14 17.63 9.64
N ILE A 428 9.87 17.76 10.04
CA ILE A 428 8.78 16.88 9.63
C ILE A 428 8.11 17.54 8.43
N LEU A 429 8.15 16.87 7.29
CA LEU A 429 7.50 17.31 6.06
C LEU A 429 6.09 16.75 5.99
N ILE A 430 5.09 17.61 5.82
CA ILE A 430 3.68 17.26 5.65
C ILE A 430 3.23 17.74 4.28
N GLU A 431 2.78 16.85 3.42
CA GLU A 431 2.32 17.16 2.06
C GLU A 431 0.88 16.71 1.87
N MET A 432 0.01 17.62 1.42
CA MET A 432 -1.40 17.33 1.14
C MET A 432 -1.68 17.39 -0.35
N PHE A 433 -2.31 16.35 -0.87
CA PHE A 433 -2.54 16.16 -2.30
C PHE A 433 -4.04 16.23 -2.64
N PRO A 434 -4.47 17.18 -3.49
CA PRO A 434 -5.87 17.26 -3.96
C PRO A 434 -6.20 16.24 -5.04
N LYS A 435 -5.21 15.46 -5.49
CA LYS A 435 -5.37 14.37 -6.44
C LYS A 435 -4.77 13.12 -5.85
N HIS A 436 -5.61 12.10 -5.69
CA HIS A 436 -5.20 10.82 -5.12
C HIS A 436 -4.05 10.16 -5.91
N ASP A 437 -4.02 10.29 -7.23
CA ASP A 437 -2.94 9.74 -8.06
C ASP A 437 -1.59 10.39 -7.74
N ASP A 438 -1.54 11.71 -7.45
CA ASP A 438 -0.30 12.38 -7.05
C ASP A 438 0.18 11.87 -5.67
N PHE A 439 -0.74 11.66 -4.73
CA PHE A 439 -0.45 11.02 -3.45
C PHE A 439 0.07 9.57 -3.64
N ALA A 440 -0.56 8.79 -4.51
CA ALA A 440 -0.14 7.42 -4.81
C ALA A 440 1.26 7.38 -5.44
N VAL A 441 1.53 8.27 -6.40
CA VAL A 441 2.87 8.42 -7.00
C VAL A 441 3.89 8.85 -5.96
N ARG A 442 3.54 9.80 -5.08
CA ARG A 442 4.42 10.24 -3.99
C ARG A 442 4.82 9.09 -3.05
N THR A 443 3.91 8.19 -2.81
CA THR A 443 4.04 7.07 -1.88
C THR A 443 4.73 5.86 -2.50
N LEU A 444 4.29 5.44 -3.70
CA LEU A 444 4.71 4.21 -4.36
C LEU A 444 5.42 4.41 -5.71
N GLY A 445 5.38 5.62 -6.28
CA GLY A 445 5.86 5.89 -7.64
C GLY A 445 4.88 5.49 -8.75
N LEU A 446 3.71 4.96 -8.41
CA LEU A 446 2.67 4.53 -9.35
C LEU A 446 1.31 5.09 -8.90
N PRO A 447 0.42 5.48 -9.83
CA PRO A 447 -0.95 5.89 -9.50
C PRO A 447 -1.80 4.70 -9.04
N GLY A 448 -2.96 4.99 -8.47
CA GLY A 448 -4.03 4.00 -8.25
C GLY A 448 -3.99 3.25 -6.91
N MET A 449 -3.27 3.69 -5.91
CA MET A 449 -3.20 3.12 -4.54
C MET A 449 -4.56 3.18 -3.83
N ILE A 450 -5.54 2.41 -4.29
CA ILE A 450 -6.91 2.42 -3.77
C ILE A 450 -6.92 2.04 -2.29
N GLY A 451 -7.60 2.83 -1.46
CA GLY A 451 -7.84 2.57 -0.04
C GLY A 451 -6.87 3.24 0.93
N ALA A 452 -5.67 3.66 0.51
CA ALA A 452 -4.80 4.46 1.36
C ALA A 452 -5.24 5.93 1.34
N LEU A 453 -5.16 6.59 2.48
CA LEU A 453 -5.51 7.99 2.69
C LEU A 453 -4.30 8.82 3.12
N GLY A 454 -3.32 8.18 3.70
CA GLY A 454 -2.07 8.76 4.16
C GLY A 454 -0.94 7.75 4.13
N ALA A 455 0.28 8.24 4.30
CA ALA A 455 1.48 7.44 4.50
C ALA A 455 2.54 8.26 5.26
N CYS A 456 3.21 7.62 6.20
CA CYS A 456 4.31 8.20 6.95
C CYS A 456 5.60 7.41 6.77
N PHE A 457 6.67 8.10 6.45
CA PHE A 457 8.02 7.54 6.29
C PHE A 457 8.95 7.94 7.44
N GLY A 458 8.38 8.19 8.61
CA GLY A 458 9.09 8.61 9.83
C GLY A 458 9.31 10.12 9.93
N ARG A 459 9.67 10.83 8.85
CA ARG A 459 9.81 12.29 8.80
C ARG A 459 9.03 12.94 7.68
N VAL A 460 8.54 12.16 6.74
CA VAL A 460 7.72 12.62 5.63
C VAL A 460 6.34 12.02 5.79
N VAL A 461 5.36 12.87 5.84
CA VAL A 461 3.93 12.55 5.92
C VAL A 461 3.26 13.03 4.65
N THR A 462 2.60 12.14 3.95
CA THR A 462 1.84 12.44 2.75
C THR A 462 0.39 12.02 2.95
N VAL A 463 -0.56 12.89 2.62
CA VAL A 463 -1.98 12.60 2.84
C VAL A 463 -2.84 13.09 1.67
N ASP A 464 -3.92 12.37 1.42
CA ASP A 464 -5.00 12.91 0.59
C ASP A 464 -5.58 14.16 1.25
N SER A 465 -5.77 15.23 0.50
CA SER A 465 -6.52 16.37 0.97
C SER A 465 -8.03 16.11 0.85
N PRO A 466 -8.88 16.93 1.49
CA PRO A 466 -10.34 16.77 1.36
C PRO A 466 -10.85 16.77 -0.08
N LYS A 467 -10.14 17.43 -1.01
CA LYS A 467 -10.51 17.45 -2.45
C LYS A 467 -10.09 16.21 -3.24
N ALA A 468 -9.24 15.37 -2.68
CA ALA A 468 -8.79 14.15 -3.36
C ALA A 468 -9.93 13.15 -3.55
N ARG A 469 -11.00 13.26 -2.77
CA ARG A 469 -12.15 12.36 -2.78
C ARG A 469 -13.46 13.11 -2.54
N GLU A 470 -14.58 12.44 -2.76
CA GLU A 470 -15.89 12.97 -2.45
C GLU A 470 -16.01 13.39 -0.98
N PRO A 471 -16.55 14.56 -0.67
CA PRO A 471 -16.74 15.03 0.71
C PRO A 471 -17.55 14.02 1.54
N GLY A 472 -17.05 13.67 2.71
CA GLY A 472 -17.66 12.70 3.61
C GLY A 472 -17.19 11.25 3.40
N SER A 473 -16.36 10.98 2.40
CA SER A 473 -15.80 9.62 2.22
C SER A 473 -14.70 9.28 3.23
N PHE A 474 -14.07 10.27 3.81
CA PHE A 474 -13.06 10.14 4.88
C PHE A 474 -12.93 11.45 5.67
N ASN A 475 -12.24 11.40 6.81
CA ASN A 475 -11.90 12.57 7.60
C ASN A 475 -10.41 12.89 7.48
N TRP A 476 -10.07 13.97 6.81
CA TRP A 476 -8.67 14.39 6.59
C TRP A 476 -7.92 14.70 7.89
N GLY A 477 -8.62 15.22 8.90
CA GLY A 477 -8.02 15.55 10.19
C GLY A 477 -7.66 14.31 11.00
N GLU A 478 -8.52 13.29 11.00
CA GLU A 478 -8.25 11.97 11.55
C GLU A 478 -7.05 11.34 10.86
N THR A 479 -7.04 11.33 9.52
CA THR A 479 -5.93 10.81 8.71
C THR A 479 -4.62 11.52 9.04
N LEU A 480 -4.61 12.86 9.10
CA LEU A 480 -3.41 13.60 9.46
C LEU A 480 -2.91 13.26 10.87
N TRP A 481 -3.82 13.11 11.84
CA TRP A 481 -3.46 12.70 13.21
C TRP A 481 -2.85 11.31 13.25
N HIS A 482 -3.43 10.37 12.50
CA HIS A 482 -2.91 9.01 12.29
C HIS A 482 -1.48 9.02 11.81
N GLU A 483 -1.21 9.74 10.72
CA GLU A 483 0.13 9.80 10.13
C GLU A 483 1.14 10.48 11.05
N LEU A 484 0.71 11.48 11.82
CA LEU A 484 1.58 12.11 12.80
C LEU A 484 1.86 11.22 14.03
N ALA A 485 0.96 10.28 14.36
CA ALA A 485 1.25 9.26 15.37
C ALA A 485 2.35 8.29 14.89
N HIS A 486 2.37 7.95 13.59
CA HIS A 486 3.46 7.19 12.99
C HIS A 486 4.82 7.91 13.09
N VAL A 487 4.86 9.25 12.98
CA VAL A 487 6.13 9.99 13.17
C VAL A 487 6.76 9.67 14.53
N ILE A 488 5.94 9.63 15.59
CA ILE A 488 6.41 9.28 16.94
C ILE A 488 6.84 7.82 17.01
N THR A 489 5.96 6.90 16.64
CA THR A 489 6.16 5.46 16.87
C THR A 489 7.29 4.89 16.01
N LEU A 490 7.39 5.33 14.74
CA LEU A 490 8.47 4.93 13.84
C LEU A 490 9.84 5.44 14.32
N GLN A 491 9.93 6.71 14.70
CA GLN A 491 11.20 7.23 15.20
C GLN A 491 11.61 6.63 16.55
N LEU A 492 10.65 6.41 17.46
CA LEU A 492 10.91 5.80 18.77
C LEU A 492 11.42 4.35 18.64
N SER A 493 10.98 3.64 17.62
CA SER A 493 11.39 2.26 17.31
C SER A 493 12.55 2.15 16.31
N ASN A 494 13.19 3.26 15.91
CA ASN A 494 14.15 3.30 14.81
C ASN A 494 13.62 2.63 13.53
N ASN A 495 12.35 2.87 13.21
CA ASN A 495 11.65 2.29 12.05
C ASN A 495 11.64 0.75 12.02
N ARG A 496 11.61 0.09 13.20
CA ARG A 496 11.59 -1.37 13.31
C ARG A 496 10.29 -1.92 13.90
N LEU A 497 9.28 -1.06 14.02
CA LEU A 497 8.00 -1.45 14.61
C LEU A 497 7.23 -2.40 13.68
N PRO A 498 6.66 -3.52 14.18
CA PRO A 498 5.79 -4.35 13.39
C PRO A 498 4.49 -3.60 13.04
N ARG A 499 3.93 -3.88 11.88
CA ARG A 499 2.79 -3.14 11.34
C ARG A 499 1.59 -3.13 12.29
N TRP A 500 1.26 -4.27 12.90
CA TRP A 500 0.13 -4.33 13.84
C TRP A 500 0.24 -3.31 14.98
N LEU A 501 1.45 -3.13 15.53
CA LEU A 501 1.65 -2.20 16.66
C LEU A 501 1.72 -0.75 16.19
N SER A 502 2.31 -0.50 15.01
CA SER A 502 2.35 0.83 14.38
C SER A 502 0.94 1.33 14.08
N GLU A 503 0.16 0.56 13.34
CA GLU A 503 -1.22 0.90 12.96
C GLU A 503 -2.15 0.93 14.18
N GLY A 504 -2.01 -0.07 15.07
CA GLY A 504 -2.81 -0.13 16.29
C GLY A 504 -2.59 1.07 17.22
N ALA A 505 -1.35 1.54 17.33
CA ALA A 505 -1.04 2.74 18.11
C ALA A 505 -1.63 4.00 17.47
N SER A 506 -1.55 4.15 16.14
CA SER A 506 -2.10 5.30 15.42
C SER A 506 -3.62 5.39 15.56
N VAL A 507 -4.35 4.27 15.30
CA VAL A 507 -5.82 4.23 15.48
C VAL A 507 -6.23 4.44 16.94
N TYR A 508 -5.45 3.95 17.88
CA TYR A 508 -5.70 4.23 19.30
C TYR A 508 -5.55 5.71 19.61
N GLU A 509 -4.56 6.39 19.04
CA GLU A 509 -4.35 7.83 19.24
C GLU A 509 -5.44 8.69 18.59
N GLU A 510 -5.98 8.32 17.42
CA GLU A 510 -7.16 8.94 16.80
C GLU A 510 -8.35 8.91 17.76
N ARG A 511 -8.71 7.71 18.24
CA ARG A 511 -9.84 7.48 19.14
C ARG A 511 -9.73 8.25 20.44
N ARG A 512 -8.52 8.54 20.88
CA ARG A 512 -8.26 9.39 22.06
C ARG A 512 -8.31 10.87 21.76
N ALA A 513 -7.93 11.28 20.56
CA ALA A 513 -7.89 12.67 20.16
C ALA A 513 -9.29 13.29 20.05
N ARG A 514 -10.20 12.54 19.45
CA ARG A 514 -11.59 12.98 19.24
C ARG A 514 -12.58 11.84 19.53
N PRO A 515 -13.67 12.11 20.27
CA PRO A 515 -14.64 11.07 20.64
C PRO A 515 -15.32 10.39 19.45
N GLN A 516 -15.46 11.08 18.31
CA GLN A 516 -16.13 10.58 17.11
C GLN A 516 -15.20 9.78 16.19
N TRP A 517 -13.88 9.85 16.37
CA TRP A 517 -12.94 9.14 15.51
C TRP A 517 -12.87 7.65 15.83
N GLY A 518 -12.88 6.78 14.80
CA GLY A 518 -12.71 5.34 14.93
C GLY A 518 -13.82 4.57 15.64
N ARG A 519 -15.01 5.15 15.85
CA ARG A 519 -16.15 4.48 16.54
C ARG A 519 -17.00 3.61 15.62
N GLU A 520 -16.97 3.86 14.35
CA GLU A 520 -17.79 3.17 13.35
C GLU A 520 -17.52 1.67 13.28
N MET A 521 -16.38 1.21 13.76
CA MET A 521 -15.98 -0.19 13.74
C MET A 521 -16.52 -1.04 14.91
N ASP A 522 -17.09 -0.49 15.96
CA ASP A 522 -17.56 -1.26 17.14
C ASP A 522 -18.56 -2.36 16.75
N VAL A 523 -19.59 -2.02 15.98
CA VAL A 523 -20.65 -2.97 15.58
C VAL A 523 -20.16 -3.98 14.54
N PRO A 524 -19.49 -3.58 13.44
CA PRO A 524 -18.87 -4.52 12.50
C PRO A 524 -17.91 -5.49 13.18
N PHE A 525 -17.10 -5.01 14.11
CA PHE A 525 -16.14 -5.84 14.84
C PHE A 525 -16.83 -6.84 15.79
N ALA A 526 -17.89 -6.44 16.50
CA ALA A 526 -18.67 -7.36 17.32
C ALA A 526 -19.27 -8.52 16.49
N ARG A 527 -19.74 -8.23 15.26
CA ARG A 527 -20.19 -9.26 14.31
C ARG A 527 -19.05 -10.15 13.83
N TYR A 528 -17.88 -9.56 13.59
CA TYR A 528 -16.66 -10.28 13.18
C TYR A 528 -16.23 -11.28 14.28
N LEU A 529 -16.19 -10.85 15.53
CA LEU A 529 -15.93 -11.71 16.70
C LEU A 529 -16.92 -12.88 16.80
N GLY A 530 -18.21 -12.60 16.54
CA GLY A 530 -19.27 -13.62 16.58
C GLY A 530 -19.10 -14.74 15.56
N ARG A 531 -18.30 -14.51 14.50
CA ARG A 531 -17.98 -15.49 13.44
C ARG A 531 -16.70 -16.31 13.72
N GLY A 532 -16.04 -16.09 14.87
CA GLY A 532 -14.80 -16.76 15.23
C GLY A 532 -13.60 -16.42 14.33
N LYS A 533 -13.59 -15.21 13.76
CA LYS A 533 -12.56 -14.77 12.80
C LYS A 533 -11.44 -13.94 13.43
N LEU A 534 -11.33 -13.89 14.76
CA LEU A 534 -10.26 -13.17 15.46
C LEU A 534 -8.88 -13.69 15.04
N ILE A 535 -7.98 -12.77 14.72
CA ILE A 535 -6.59 -13.10 14.38
C ILE A 535 -5.78 -13.15 15.66
N SER A 536 -4.92 -14.18 15.82
CA SER A 536 -4.03 -14.28 16.99
C SER A 536 -3.03 -13.11 16.99
N LEU A 537 -2.56 -12.69 18.19
CA LEU A 537 -1.53 -11.64 18.26
C LEU A 537 -0.24 -12.01 17.51
N ARG A 538 0.08 -13.31 17.46
CA ARG A 538 1.22 -13.85 16.76
C ARG A 538 1.11 -13.64 15.24
N ASP A 539 -0.10 -13.71 14.70
CA ASP A 539 -0.38 -13.67 13.28
C ASP A 539 -0.98 -12.32 12.82
N LEU A 540 -1.16 -11.35 13.73
CA LEU A 540 -1.91 -10.14 13.46
C LEU A 540 -1.32 -9.30 12.30
N ASN A 541 -0.01 -9.33 12.08
CA ASN A 541 0.61 -8.70 10.91
C ASN A 541 0.05 -9.24 9.58
N SER A 542 -0.28 -10.53 9.51
CA SER A 542 -0.79 -11.14 8.27
C SER A 542 -2.15 -10.58 7.84
N GLY A 543 -2.96 -10.12 8.78
CA GLY A 543 -4.26 -9.51 8.51
C GLY A 543 -4.18 -8.22 7.71
N PHE A 544 -3.06 -7.50 7.78
CA PHE A 544 -2.84 -6.27 7.02
C PHE A 544 -2.50 -6.51 5.53
N SER A 545 -2.20 -7.74 5.16
CA SER A 545 -1.97 -8.15 3.77
C SER A 545 -3.20 -8.82 3.14
N ASN A 546 -4.29 -8.99 3.90
CA ASN A 546 -5.52 -9.63 3.45
C ASN A 546 -6.63 -8.57 3.26
N PRO A 547 -7.11 -8.33 2.03
CA PRO A 547 -8.13 -7.31 1.75
C PRO A 547 -9.43 -7.49 2.55
N GLU A 548 -9.83 -8.73 2.87
CA GLU A 548 -11.05 -9.00 3.66
C GLU A 548 -10.87 -8.74 5.16
N GLN A 549 -9.63 -8.72 5.65
CA GLN A 549 -9.31 -8.62 7.08
C GLN A 549 -8.68 -7.28 7.45
N ILE A 550 -8.20 -6.52 6.49
CA ILE A 550 -7.38 -5.32 6.73
C ILE A 550 -8.04 -4.32 7.69
N SER A 551 -9.30 -3.93 7.45
CA SER A 551 -10.02 -2.97 8.32
C SER A 551 -10.24 -3.52 9.74
N TYR A 552 -10.52 -4.83 9.86
CA TYR A 552 -10.63 -5.49 11.16
C TYR A 552 -9.28 -5.60 11.87
N SER A 553 -8.18 -5.76 11.13
CA SER A 553 -6.82 -5.81 11.69
C SER A 553 -6.40 -4.47 12.26
N TYR A 554 -6.69 -3.35 11.60
CA TYR A 554 -6.50 -2.00 12.12
C TYR A 554 -7.22 -1.82 13.45
N TYR A 555 -8.51 -2.17 13.46
CA TYR A 555 -9.33 -2.00 14.66
C TYR A 555 -8.92 -2.97 15.78
N GLN A 556 -8.70 -4.25 15.48
CA GLN A 556 -8.21 -5.24 16.46
C GLN A 556 -6.89 -4.81 17.09
N ALA A 557 -5.94 -4.35 16.27
CA ALA A 557 -4.64 -3.86 16.74
C ALA A 557 -4.81 -2.67 17.69
N SER A 558 -5.72 -1.73 17.39
CA SER A 558 -6.01 -0.61 18.30
C SER A 558 -6.60 -1.05 19.64
N LEU A 559 -7.42 -2.12 19.64
CA LEU A 559 -7.97 -2.70 20.87
C LEU A 559 -6.88 -3.43 21.68
N VAL A 560 -5.90 -4.06 21.02
CA VAL A 560 -4.72 -4.62 21.73
C VAL A 560 -3.93 -3.52 22.40
N VAL A 561 -3.70 -2.40 21.70
CA VAL A 561 -3.00 -1.23 22.28
C VAL A 561 -3.78 -0.65 23.44
N GLU A 562 -5.10 -0.47 23.31
CA GLU A 562 -6.00 -0.02 24.39
C GLU A 562 -5.88 -0.96 25.61
N HIS A 563 -5.98 -2.27 25.41
CA HIS A 563 -5.83 -3.26 26.45
C HIS A 563 -4.47 -3.20 27.16
N ILE A 564 -3.38 -3.02 26.39
CA ILE A 564 -2.04 -2.86 26.96
C ILE A 564 -1.98 -1.60 27.85
N VAL A 565 -2.56 -0.49 27.41
CA VAL A 565 -2.59 0.75 28.20
C VAL A 565 -3.44 0.59 29.45
N ASP A 566 -4.61 -0.05 29.34
CA ASP A 566 -5.52 -0.24 30.49
C ASP A 566 -4.93 -1.15 31.58
N VAL A 567 -4.20 -2.19 31.18
CA VAL A 567 -3.64 -3.18 32.13
C VAL A 567 -2.24 -2.79 32.63
N TYR A 568 -1.39 -2.29 31.73
CA TYR A 568 0.04 -2.06 32.03
C TYR A 568 0.42 -0.56 32.09
N GLY A 569 -0.43 0.30 31.54
CA GLY A 569 -0.20 1.76 31.49
C GLY A 569 0.58 2.24 30.26
N GLN A 570 0.41 3.52 29.92
CA GLN A 570 1.09 4.19 28.80
C GLN A 570 2.62 4.06 28.82
N PRO A 571 3.32 4.16 29.98
CA PRO A 571 4.78 3.97 30.02
C PRO A 571 5.23 2.58 29.53
N LYS A 572 4.42 1.54 29.75
CA LYS A 572 4.72 0.18 29.29
C LYS A 572 4.47 0.02 27.80
N LEU A 573 3.43 0.65 27.24
CA LEU A 573 3.25 0.73 25.79
C LEU A 573 4.45 1.43 25.13
N ARG A 574 4.88 2.57 25.65
CA ARG A 574 6.08 3.25 25.17
C ARG A 574 7.33 2.36 25.23
N ALA A 575 7.53 1.66 26.34
CA ALA A 575 8.64 0.71 26.49
C ALA A 575 8.56 -0.43 25.48
N LEU A 576 7.35 -0.90 25.18
CA LEU A 576 7.14 -1.93 24.14
C LEU A 576 7.57 -1.43 22.76
N VAL A 577 7.14 -0.24 22.35
CA VAL A 577 7.54 0.38 21.08
C VAL A 577 9.05 0.60 21.04
N ALA A 578 9.64 1.14 22.10
CA ALA A 578 11.09 1.38 22.17
C ALA A 578 11.92 0.08 22.14
N ALA A 579 11.37 -1.05 22.61
CA ALA A 579 12.09 -2.32 22.61
C ALA A 579 12.44 -2.83 21.19
N TYR A 580 11.67 -2.41 20.18
CA TYR A 580 11.97 -2.76 18.79
C TYR A 580 13.17 -1.99 18.21
N ALA A 581 13.54 -0.86 18.80
CA ALA A 581 14.70 -0.09 18.33
C ALA A 581 16.01 -0.89 18.34
N ASP A 582 16.12 -1.87 19.21
CA ASP A 582 17.27 -2.77 19.33
C ASP A 582 17.20 -3.98 18.38
N GLY A 583 16.14 -4.09 17.57
CA GLY A 583 15.92 -5.26 16.69
C GLY A 583 15.26 -6.45 17.38
N SER A 584 14.65 -6.28 18.54
CA SER A 584 13.90 -7.33 19.24
C SER A 584 12.72 -7.80 18.39
N ASP A 585 12.46 -9.11 18.36
CA ASP A 585 11.21 -9.66 17.84
C ASP A 585 10.03 -9.38 18.77
N THR A 586 8.80 -9.63 18.30
CA THR A 586 7.58 -9.33 19.05
C THR A 586 7.51 -10.05 20.41
N GLU A 587 7.91 -11.32 20.48
CA GLU A 587 7.85 -12.07 21.73
C GLU A 587 8.85 -11.52 22.76
N THR A 588 10.06 -11.23 22.30
CA THR A 588 11.12 -10.64 23.13
C THR A 588 10.73 -9.24 23.60
N ALA A 589 10.16 -8.40 22.71
CA ALA A 589 9.72 -7.05 23.02
C ALA A 589 8.59 -7.08 24.08
N ILE A 590 7.57 -7.93 23.91
CA ILE A 590 6.47 -8.11 24.87
C ILE A 590 7.03 -8.54 26.23
N ARG A 591 7.87 -9.55 26.28
CA ARG A 591 8.48 -10.05 27.53
C ARG A 591 9.32 -8.98 28.21
N LYS A 592 10.15 -8.25 27.47
CA LYS A 592 11.02 -7.18 27.96
C LYS A 592 10.21 -6.00 28.53
N ALA A 593 9.17 -5.57 27.84
CA ALA A 593 8.40 -4.39 28.19
C ALA A 593 7.27 -4.67 29.20
N LEU A 594 6.50 -5.73 28.98
CA LEU A 594 5.29 -6.01 29.76
C LEU A 594 5.55 -7.04 30.89
N GLY A 595 6.62 -7.85 30.78
CA GLY A 595 6.93 -8.88 31.77
C GLY A 595 6.10 -10.16 31.65
N VAL A 596 5.40 -10.35 30.52
CA VAL A 596 4.57 -11.52 30.20
C VAL A 596 4.97 -12.10 28.83
N ASP A 597 4.61 -13.36 28.59
CA ASP A 597 4.70 -13.94 27.25
C ASP A 597 3.49 -13.56 26.38
N ILE A 598 3.60 -13.83 25.07
CA ILE A 598 2.56 -13.47 24.11
C ILE A 598 1.27 -14.27 24.35
N GLU A 599 1.35 -15.49 24.86
CA GLU A 599 0.21 -16.34 25.20
C GLU A 599 -0.60 -15.76 26.37
N ALA A 600 0.09 -15.30 27.41
CA ALA A 600 -0.55 -14.64 28.54
C ALA A 600 -1.23 -13.31 28.13
N LEU A 601 -0.57 -12.52 27.25
CA LEU A 601 -1.16 -11.31 26.69
C LEU A 601 -2.39 -11.65 25.83
N GLN A 602 -2.31 -12.68 24.95
CA GLN A 602 -3.46 -13.14 24.15
C GLN A 602 -4.64 -13.52 25.03
N LYS A 603 -4.42 -14.35 26.05
CA LYS A 603 -5.48 -14.79 26.97
C LYS A 603 -6.12 -13.61 27.70
N SER A 604 -5.32 -12.65 28.13
CA SER A 604 -5.81 -11.43 28.78
C SER A 604 -6.64 -10.57 27.84
N PHE A 605 -6.18 -10.44 26.60
CA PHE A 605 -6.90 -9.72 25.54
C PHE A 605 -8.22 -10.40 25.14
N ASP A 606 -8.25 -11.73 25.04
CA ASP A 606 -9.48 -12.47 24.76
C ASP A 606 -10.54 -12.25 25.84
N ALA A 607 -10.14 -12.25 27.13
CA ALA A 607 -11.01 -11.93 28.25
C ALA A 607 -11.52 -10.47 28.22
N PHE A 608 -10.68 -9.53 27.83
CA PHE A 608 -11.05 -8.13 27.61
C PHE A 608 -12.12 -8.02 26.50
N LEU A 609 -11.93 -8.66 25.35
CA LEU A 609 -12.88 -8.65 24.24
C LEU A 609 -14.22 -9.28 24.64
N GLU A 610 -14.20 -10.42 25.32
CA GLU A 610 -15.43 -11.06 25.79
C GLU A 610 -16.20 -10.14 26.75
N THR A 611 -15.52 -9.51 27.68
CA THR A 611 -16.16 -8.56 28.61
C THR A 611 -16.75 -7.36 27.88
N ARG A 612 -15.99 -6.77 26.96
CA ARG A 612 -16.37 -5.56 26.23
C ARG A 612 -17.54 -5.78 25.28
N TYR A 613 -17.54 -6.92 24.55
CA TYR A 613 -18.49 -7.17 23.46
C TYR A 613 -19.63 -8.13 23.82
N ALA A 614 -19.63 -8.78 24.99
CA ALA A 614 -20.69 -9.74 25.37
C ALA A 614 -22.10 -9.15 25.30
N GLY A 615 -22.28 -7.94 25.80
CA GLY A 615 -23.56 -7.21 25.76
C GLY A 615 -24.00 -6.89 24.33
N LEU A 616 -23.10 -6.34 23.54
CA LEU A 616 -23.34 -5.96 22.15
C LEU A 616 -23.64 -7.19 21.27
N ARG A 617 -22.87 -8.26 21.42
CA ARG A 617 -23.10 -9.52 20.70
C ARG A 617 -24.48 -10.12 21.00
N ARG A 618 -24.91 -10.06 22.28
CA ARG A 618 -26.27 -10.50 22.66
C ARG A 618 -27.37 -9.66 22.01
N ALA A 619 -27.19 -8.32 22.00
CA ALA A 619 -28.13 -7.41 21.37
C ALA A 619 -28.22 -7.62 19.84
N LEU A 620 -27.09 -7.92 19.19
CA LEU A 620 -27.00 -8.17 17.75
C LEU A 620 -27.43 -9.58 17.33
N ALA A 621 -27.71 -10.49 18.26
CA ALA A 621 -28.19 -11.82 17.94
C ALA A 621 -29.58 -11.75 17.28
N VAL A 622 -29.71 -12.46 16.17
CA VAL A 622 -30.97 -12.52 15.42
C VAL A 622 -31.90 -13.58 16.06
N PRO A 623 -33.11 -13.24 16.49
CA PRO A 623 -34.06 -14.23 17.03
C PRO A 623 -34.46 -15.28 16.02
N GLN A 624 -34.76 -16.48 16.50
CA GLN A 624 -35.27 -17.53 15.64
C GLN A 624 -36.62 -17.11 15.04
N GLY A 625 -36.80 -17.33 13.76
CA GLY A 625 -38.05 -17.00 13.04
C GLY A 625 -38.19 -15.54 12.63
N LEU A 626 -37.23 -14.68 12.94
CA LEU A 626 -37.23 -13.30 12.43
C LEU A 626 -36.93 -13.29 10.91
N ASN A 627 -37.93 -12.79 10.17
CA ASN A 627 -37.77 -12.39 8.76
C ASN A 627 -38.27 -10.94 8.64
N PRO A 628 -37.43 -9.97 8.20
CA PRO A 628 -37.85 -8.58 8.06
C PRO A 628 -39.05 -8.33 7.14
N GLU A 629 -39.33 -9.24 6.22
CA GLU A 629 -40.46 -9.16 5.28
C GLU A 629 -41.83 -9.59 5.90
N LEU A 630 -41.83 -10.02 7.16
CA LEU A 630 -43.09 -10.39 7.85
C LEU A 630 -43.98 -9.16 8.06
N PRO A 631 -45.31 -9.33 8.09
CA PRO A 631 -46.23 -8.26 8.44
C PRO A 631 -45.93 -7.64 9.82
N ALA A 632 -46.24 -6.36 9.97
CA ALA A 632 -45.92 -5.59 11.18
C ALA A 632 -46.49 -6.18 12.47
N ASP A 633 -47.67 -6.82 12.43
CA ASP A 633 -48.29 -7.50 13.57
C ASP A 633 -47.46 -8.71 14.04
N GLN A 634 -46.93 -9.50 13.10
CA GLN A 634 -46.05 -10.63 13.43
C GLN A 634 -44.69 -10.15 13.93
N LEU A 635 -44.10 -9.13 13.31
CA LEU A 635 -42.86 -8.52 13.79
C LEU A 635 -43.03 -7.93 15.18
N LYS A 636 -44.18 -7.36 15.49
CA LYS A 636 -44.50 -6.88 16.84
C LYS A 636 -44.52 -8.00 17.89
N VAL A 637 -45.06 -9.18 17.54
CA VAL A 637 -45.03 -10.36 18.44
C VAL A 637 -43.58 -10.78 18.68
N ILE A 638 -42.78 -10.88 17.64
CA ILE A 638 -41.34 -11.26 17.74
C ILE A 638 -40.56 -10.24 18.56
N ALA A 639 -40.72 -8.94 18.28
CA ALA A 639 -40.02 -7.87 19.00
C ALA A 639 -40.45 -7.81 20.50
N THR A 640 -41.70 -8.08 20.79
CA THR A 640 -42.21 -8.15 22.17
C THR A 640 -41.63 -9.34 22.92
N ALA A 641 -41.51 -10.49 22.26
CA ALA A 641 -40.90 -11.69 22.83
C ALA A 641 -39.37 -11.58 22.98
N ASN A 642 -38.73 -10.71 22.20
CA ASN A 642 -37.30 -10.50 22.19
C ASN A 642 -36.92 -9.01 22.37
N PRO A 643 -37.26 -8.40 23.52
CA PRO A 643 -37.10 -6.96 23.72
C PRO A 643 -35.62 -6.50 23.75
N GLY A 644 -34.67 -7.43 23.91
CA GLY A 644 -33.24 -7.23 23.85
C GLY A 644 -32.60 -7.44 22.47
N SER A 645 -33.40 -7.75 21.44
CA SER A 645 -32.90 -7.97 20.08
C SER A 645 -32.93 -6.68 19.25
N PHE A 646 -31.76 -6.18 18.87
CA PHE A 646 -31.64 -5.06 17.96
C PHE A 646 -32.33 -5.33 16.61
N ALA A 647 -32.07 -6.50 16.01
CA ALA A 647 -32.65 -6.87 14.71
C ALA A 647 -34.18 -6.90 14.73
N ALA A 648 -34.80 -7.41 15.83
CA ALA A 648 -36.27 -7.45 15.93
C ALA A 648 -36.88 -6.05 16.08
N GLN A 649 -36.23 -5.14 16.81
CA GLN A 649 -36.68 -3.75 16.95
C GLN A 649 -36.53 -2.98 15.63
N MET A 650 -35.42 -3.16 14.89
CA MET A 650 -35.20 -2.55 13.58
C MET A 650 -36.29 -3.01 12.59
N ALA A 651 -36.48 -4.32 12.42
CA ALA A 651 -37.49 -4.87 11.50
C ALA A 651 -38.92 -4.38 11.84
N LEU A 652 -39.28 -4.31 13.12
CA LEU A 652 -40.55 -3.74 13.55
C LEU A 652 -40.66 -2.25 13.20
N GLY A 653 -39.58 -1.46 13.45
CA GLY A 653 -39.53 -0.04 13.12
C GLY A 653 -39.77 0.19 11.63
N GLU A 654 -39.02 -0.49 10.80
CA GLU A 654 -39.10 -0.39 9.32
C GLU A 654 -40.50 -0.74 8.81
N ALA A 655 -41.10 -1.83 9.29
CA ALA A 655 -42.46 -2.25 8.91
C ALA A 655 -43.55 -1.24 9.32
N LEU A 656 -43.28 -0.42 10.33
CA LEU A 656 -44.24 0.56 10.86
C LEU A 656 -44.04 1.99 10.26
N MET A 657 -42.98 2.26 9.51
CA MET A 657 -42.63 3.64 9.06
C MET A 657 -43.78 4.37 8.39
N GLU A 658 -44.52 3.70 7.53
CA GLU A 658 -45.64 4.30 6.78
C GLU A 658 -46.99 4.18 7.52
N SER A 659 -47.24 3.06 8.18
CA SER A 659 -48.55 2.75 8.79
C SER A 659 -48.75 3.29 10.21
N ASN A 660 -47.64 3.37 10.97
CA ASN A 660 -47.67 3.84 12.36
C ASN A 660 -46.31 4.51 12.69
N PRO A 661 -46.11 5.77 12.27
CA PRO A 661 -44.85 6.47 12.49
C PRO A 661 -44.41 6.59 13.96
N ASP A 662 -45.36 6.75 14.89
CA ASP A 662 -45.04 6.80 16.33
C ASP A 662 -44.54 5.45 16.85
N GLY A 663 -45.17 4.33 16.41
CA GLY A 663 -44.68 3.00 16.71
C GLY A 663 -43.31 2.71 16.12
N ALA A 664 -43.05 3.20 14.89
CA ALA A 664 -41.75 3.10 14.23
C ALA A 664 -40.67 3.81 15.04
N MET A 665 -40.91 5.06 15.41
CA MET A 665 -39.96 5.85 16.20
C MET A 665 -39.66 5.20 17.55
N ALA A 666 -40.66 4.67 18.24
CA ALA A 666 -40.46 3.96 19.50
C ALA A 666 -39.62 2.67 19.36
N ALA A 667 -39.83 1.92 18.24
CA ALA A 667 -38.99 0.76 17.94
C ALA A 667 -37.55 1.14 17.63
N PHE A 668 -37.32 2.18 16.84
CA PHE A 668 -35.95 2.70 16.55
C PHE A 668 -35.27 3.26 17.81
N GLU A 669 -35.97 3.98 18.68
CA GLU A 669 -35.44 4.41 19.98
C GLU A 669 -35.03 3.21 20.83
N ARG A 670 -35.82 2.14 20.81
CA ARG A 670 -35.48 0.91 21.53
C ARG A 670 -34.23 0.24 20.91
N ALA A 671 -34.14 0.18 19.59
CA ALA A 671 -32.98 -0.33 18.89
C ALA A 671 -31.72 0.50 19.22
N ALA A 672 -31.84 1.82 19.20
CA ALA A 672 -30.75 2.75 19.58
C ALA A 672 -30.25 2.54 21.01
N GLN A 673 -31.15 2.27 21.96
CA GLN A 673 -30.78 1.95 23.35
C GLN A 673 -30.01 0.62 23.46
N LEU A 674 -30.32 -0.37 22.59
CA LEU A 674 -29.66 -1.67 22.60
C LEU A 674 -28.27 -1.62 21.96
N VAL A 675 -28.13 -0.82 20.90
CA VAL A 675 -26.88 -0.64 20.16
C VAL A 675 -26.65 0.85 19.92
N PRO A 676 -26.15 1.57 20.93
CA PRO A 676 -26.05 3.03 20.87
C PRO A 676 -24.98 3.55 19.90
N ASN A 677 -23.99 2.71 19.52
CA ASN A 677 -22.86 3.13 18.66
C ASN A 677 -23.03 2.70 17.20
N VAL A 678 -24.26 2.42 16.75
CA VAL A 678 -24.50 2.08 15.33
C VAL A 678 -24.64 3.34 14.50
N THR A 679 -23.90 3.40 13.40
CA THR A 679 -23.86 4.51 12.42
C THR A 679 -24.31 4.03 11.04
N GLY A 680 -24.50 4.96 10.10
CA GLY A 680 -24.90 4.69 8.73
C GLY A 680 -26.37 5.01 8.45
N ASP A 681 -26.72 5.01 7.16
CA ASP A 681 -28.05 5.41 6.68
C ASP A 681 -29.18 4.49 7.13
N ASP A 682 -28.87 3.24 7.45
CA ASP A 682 -29.76 2.21 7.99
C ASP A 682 -29.74 2.13 9.53
N SER A 683 -29.03 3.07 10.18
CA SER A 683 -29.02 3.11 11.64
C SER A 683 -30.39 3.50 12.23
N PRO A 684 -30.71 3.07 13.47
CA PRO A 684 -31.96 3.47 14.11
C PRO A 684 -32.08 5.01 14.25
N TYR A 685 -30.97 5.73 14.35
CA TYR A 685 -30.96 7.19 14.42
C TYR A 685 -31.31 7.83 13.06
N ALA A 686 -30.75 7.31 11.96
CA ALA A 686 -31.07 7.80 10.61
C ALA A 686 -32.55 7.56 10.29
N LEU A 687 -33.05 6.37 10.55
CA LEU A 687 -34.47 6.02 10.30
C LEU A 687 -35.42 6.78 11.24
N LEU A 688 -35.04 6.96 12.50
CA LEU A 688 -35.78 7.82 13.44
C LEU A 688 -35.87 9.25 12.94
N ALA A 689 -34.73 9.82 12.51
CA ALA A 689 -34.69 11.18 11.97
C ALA A 689 -35.56 11.32 10.69
N ALA A 690 -35.47 10.35 9.78
CA ALA A 690 -36.29 10.34 8.56
C ALA A 690 -37.79 10.32 8.86
N VAL A 691 -38.25 9.46 9.77
CA VAL A 691 -39.66 9.40 10.20
C VAL A 691 -40.08 10.69 10.90
N ALA A 692 -39.24 11.22 11.80
CA ALA A 692 -39.54 12.46 12.51
C ALA A 692 -39.61 13.69 11.58
N VAL A 693 -38.72 13.79 10.56
CA VAL A 693 -38.78 14.83 9.52
C VAL A 693 -40.09 14.72 8.74
N LYS A 694 -40.46 13.53 8.28
CA LYS A 694 -41.71 13.30 7.53
C LYS A 694 -42.95 13.70 8.34
N LYS A 695 -42.89 13.50 9.64
CA LYS A 695 -43.95 13.86 10.59
C LYS A 695 -43.94 15.34 11.00
N GLY A 696 -42.89 16.09 10.68
CA GLY A 696 -42.70 17.48 11.10
C GLY A 696 -42.20 17.65 12.52
N ASP A 697 -41.77 16.57 13.21
CA ASP A 697 -41.16 16.61 14.54
C ASP A 697 -39.65 16.95 14.44
N LYS A 698 -39.40 18.23 14.21
CA LYS A 698 -38.02 18.77 14.05
C LYS A 698 -37.17 18.54 15.27
N ALA A 699 -37.74 18.56 16.48
CA ALA A 699 -36.97 18.42 17.71
C ALA A 699 -36.40 17.01 17.85
N ARG A 700 -37.24 15.98 17.59
CA ARG A 700 -36.80 14.58 17.64
C ARG A 700 -35.84 14.23 16.52
N ALA A 701 -36.08 14.75 15.29
CA ALA A 701 -35.17 14.62 14.17
C ALA A 701 -33.78 15.21 14.50
N ALA A 702 -33.74 16.44 15.00
CA ALA A 702 -32.48 17.09 15.37
C ALA A 702 -31.73 16.32 16.45
N SER A 703 -32.41 15.80 17.49
CA SER A 703 -31.76 15.01 18.55
C SER A 703 -31.16 13.70 18.03
N ALA A 704 -31.83 13.02 17.09
CA ALA A 704 -31.30 11.79 16.46
C ALA A 704 -30.05 12.10 15.62
N LEU A 705 -30.11 13.15 14.81
CA LEU A 705 -28.99 13.57 13.97
C LEU A 705 -27.77 14.07 14.78
N GLU A 706 -28.00 14.77 15.90
CA GLU A 706 -26.92 15.14 16.84
C GLU A 706 -26.20 13.91 17.37
N THR A 707 -26.97 12.86 17.71
CA THR A 707 -26.36 11.62 18.18
C THR A 707 -25.50 10.97 17.06
N MET A 708 -26.00 10.94 15.82
CA MET A 708 -25.25 10.43 14.68
C MET A 708 -23.95 11.21 14.45
N THR A 709 -24.04 12.54 14.36
CA THR A 709 -22.88 13.40 14.10
C THR A 709 -21.85 13.40 15.24
N ALA A 710 -22.26 13.05 16.44
CA ALA A 710 -21.36 12.84 17.56
C ALA A 710 -20.60 11.51 17.52
N MET A 711 -21.07 10.54 16.71
CA MET A 711 -20.48 9.20 16.58
C MET A 711 -19.76 8.97 15.26
N SER A 712 -20.15 9.68 14.19
CA SER A 712 -19.52 9.61 12.89
C SER A 712 -18.82 10.92 12.56
N ASN A 713 -17.60 10.81 12.05
CA ASN A 713 -16.78 11.94 11.61
C ASN A 713 -16.77 12.11 10.08
N THR A 714 -17.61 11.36 9.38
CA THR A 714 -17.72 11.36 7.92
C THR A 714 -19.15 11.63 7.43
N ASP A 715 -20.14 11.57 8.30
CA ASP A 715 -21.56 11.74 7.96
C ASP A 715 -21.91 13.20 7.70
N LEU A 716 -21.51 13.69 6.52
CA LEU A 716 -21.77 15.04 6.05
C LEU A 716 -23.26 15.29 5.79
N ALA A 717 -23.99 14.27 5.30
CA ALA A 717 -25.40 14.39 4.98
C ALA A 717 -26.24 14.70 6.23
N SER A 718 -26.06 13.92 7.29
CA SER A 718 -26.72 14.16 8.56
C SER A 718 -26.33 15.50 9.19
N ALA A 719 -25.05 15.86 9.13
CA ALA A 719 -24.58 17.15 9.66
C ALA A 719 -25.25 18.34 8.91
N ARG A 720 -25.32 18.29 7.58
CA ARG A 720 -26.00 19.33 6.79
C ARG A 720 -27.50 19.35 7.05
N LEU A 721 -28.19 18.20 7.09
CA LEU A 721 -29.61 18.14 7.40
C LEU A 721 -29.89 18.77 8.79
N LEU A 722 -29.07 18.45 9.79
CA LEU A 722 -29.18 19.00 11.12
C LEU A 722 -29.15 20.55 11.10
N THR A 723 -28.27 21.17 10.32
CA THR A 723 -28.20 22.63 10.22
C THR A 723 -29.50 23.25 9.70
N THR A 724 -30.27 22.54 8.88
CA THR A 724 -31.54 23.03 8.30
C THR A 724 -32.72 22.92 9.28
N LEU A 725 -32.63 22.03 10.27
CA LEU A 725 -33.68 21.78 11.26
C LEU A 725 -33.62 22.74 12.46
N LEU A 726 -32.43 23.27 12.74
CA LEU A 726 -32.17 24.11 13.90
C LEU A 726 -32.53 25.60 13.63
N ASP A 727 -33.18 26.22 14.61
CA ASP A 727 -33.51 27.64 14.55
C ASP A 727 -32.27 28.50 14.93
N PRO A 728 -31.77 29.38 14.06
CA PRO A 728 -30.57 30.18 14.35
C PRO A 728 -30.69 31.06 15.60
N ALA A 729 -31.87 31.46 15.98
CA ALA A 729 -32.10 32.31 17.16
C ALA A 729 -32.24 31.52 18.47
N ARG A 730 -32.87 30.36 18.40
CA ARG A 730 -33.18 29.51 19.59
C ARG A 730 -32.14 28.45 19.84
N ASP A 731 -31.61 27.83 18.77
CA ASP A 731 -30.72 26.65 18.82
C ASP A 731 -29.26 27.02 18.52
N ARG A 732 -28.85 28.24 18.77
CA ARG A 732 -27.56 28.78 18.33
C ARG A 732 -26.35 27.91 18.65
N SER A 733 -26.23 27.41 19.88
CA SER A 733 -25.09 26.54 20.25
C SER A 733 -25.12 25.20 19.53
N ARG A 734 -26.32 24.64 19.31
CA ARG A 734 -26.51 23.38 18.56
C ARG A 734 -26.18 23.60 17.08
N LEU A 735 -26.65 24.71 16.50
CA LEU A 735 -26.32 25.08 15.12
C LEU A 735 -24.82 25.28 14.93
N GLN A 736 -24.14 25.97 15.87
CA GLN A 736 -22.69 26.12 15.84
C GLN A 736 -21.97 24.76 15.87
N ALA A 737 -22.41 23.82 16.71
CA ALA A 737 -21.85 22.47 16.76
C ALA A 737 -22.07 21.70 15.46
N ALA A 738 -23.29 21.76 14.88
CA ALA A 738 -23.60 21.12 13.60
C ALA A 738 -22.77 21.69 12.46
N LEU A 739 -22.60 23.03 12.38
CA LEU A 739 -21.75 23.68 11.38
C LEU A 739 -20.28 23.29 11.53
N LYS A 740 -19.78 23.16 12.77
CA LYS A 740 -18.43 22.64 13.02
C LYS A 740 -18.25 21.21 12.54
N SER A 741 -19.27 20.36 12.68
CA SER A 741 -19.24 18.99 12.10
C SER A 741 -19.19 19.03 10.57
N VAL A 742 -19.98 19.91 9.92
CA VAL A 742 -19.92 20.11 8.46
C VAL A 742 -18.53 20.53 8.02
N THR A 743 -17.97 21.59 8.65
CA THR A 743 -16.67 22.15 8.23
C THR A 743 -15.46 21.27 8.59
N ALA A 744 -15.59 20.38 9.55
CA ALA A 744 -14.57 19.39 9.88
C ALA A 744 -14.46 18.30 8.79
N VAL A 745 -15.58 17.94 8.17
CA VAL A 745 -15.64 16.94 7.08
C VAL A 745 -15.37 17.59 5.74
N ASP A 746 -16.04 18.73 5.48
CA ASP A 746 -15.88 19.51 4.26
C ASP A 746 -15.40 20.95 4.60
N PRO A 747 -14.09 21.15 4.70
CA PRO A 747 -13.54 22.48 4.99
C PRO A 747 -13.76 23.50 3.86
N PHE A 748 -14.25 23.07 2.70
CA PHE A 748 -14.55 23.95 1.55
C PHE A 748 -16.01 24.40 1.48
N ASP A 749 -16.85 24.03 2.46
CA ASP A 749 -18.25 24.50 2.53
C ASP A 749 -18.32 25.98 2.96
N GLY A 750 -18.20 26.88 1.96
CA GLY A 750 -18.18 28.32 2.19
C GLY A 750 -19.46 28.86 2.86
N ALA A 751 -20.63 28.25 2.60
CA ALA A 751 -21.88 28.66 3.22
C ALA A 751 -21.94 28.32 4.71
N ALA A 752 -21.46 27.13 5.06
CA ALA A 752 -21.32 26.73 6.45
C ALA A 752 -20.35 27.67 7.21
N HIS A 753 -19.21 27.99 6.59
CA HIS A 753 -18.24 28.92 7.15
C HIS A 753 -18.80 30.35 7.31
N ALA A 754 -19.52 30.87 6.31
CA ALA A 754 -20.14 32.18 6.42
C ALA A 754 -21.14 32.26 7.60
N THR A 755 -21.92 31.18 7.78
CA THR A 755 -22.88 31.11 8.90
C THR A 755 -22.17 30.96 10.25
N LEU A 756 -21.17 30.10 10.32
CA LEU A 756 -20.35 29.90 11.51
C LEU A 756 -19.62 31.18 11.90
N GLY A 757 -19.04 31.90 10.95
CA GLY A 757 -18.37 33.17 11.17
C GLY A 757 -19.30 34.24 11.78
N ARG A 758 -20.56 34.32 11.33
CA ARG A 758 -21.53 35.24 11.93
C ARG A 758 -21.88 34.86 13.36
N ILE A 759 -22.12 33.57 13.62
CA ILE A 759 -22.37 33.08 14.99
C ILE A 759 -21.19 33.38 15.92
N ASP A 760 -19.96 33.19 15.47
CA ASP A 760 -18.75 33.41 16.23
C ASP A 760 -18.51 34.93 16.45
N LEU A 761 -18.75 35.76 15.44
CA LEU A 761 -18.66 37.22 15.53
C LEU A 761 -19.61 37.78 16.61
N GLU A 762 -20.87 37.36 16.57
CA GLU A 762 -21.88 37.76 17.55
C GLU A 762 -21.55 37.22 18.95
N ALA A 763 -20.89 36.09 19.05
CA ALA A 763 -20.40 35.52 20.30
C ALA A 763 -19.07 36.14 20.78
N ARG A 764 -18.52 37.11 20.06
CA ARG A 764 -17.22 37.75 20.30
C ARG A 764 -16.02 36.82 20.25
N LYS A 765 -16.14 35.72 19.51
CA LYS A 765 -15.03 34.79 19.25
C LYS A 765 -14.33 35.25 17.97
N LEU A 766 -13.63 36.37 18.05
CA LEU A 766 -13.19 37.13 16.88
C LEU A 766 -12.20 36.34 15.99
N ASP A 767 -11.27 35.61 16.58
CA ASP A 767 -10.30 34.79 15.81
C ASP A 767 -11.00 33.67 15.04
N ASP A 768 -11.99 33.01 15.64
CA ASP A 768 -12.77 31.98 15.00
C ASP A 768 -13.64 32.56 13.86
N ALA A 769 -14.25 33.74 14.09
CA ALA A 769 -15.02 34.44 13.09
C ALA A 769 -14.17 34.84 11.89
N ILE A 770 -13.00 35.45 12.12
CA ILE A 770 -12.06 35.85 11.06
C ILE A 770 -11.62 34.63 10.26
N ARG A 771 -11.28 33.52 10.93
CA ARG A 771 -10.92 32.28 10.27
C ARG A 771 -12.04 31.78 9.37
N SER A 772 -13.25 31.68 9.88
CA SER A 772 -14.43 31.23 9.14
C SER A 772 -14.73 32.13 7.93
N PHE A 773 -14.67 33.45 8.09
CA PHE A 773 -14.89 34.34 6.96
C PHE A 773 -13.78 34.34 5.92
N ARG A 774 -12.50 34.14 6.31
CA ARG A 774 -11.41 33.93 5.37
C ARG A 774 -11.65 32.69 4.51
N VAL A 775 -12.08 31.57 5.13
CA VAL A 775 -12.42 30.35 4.40
C VAL A 775 -13.64 30.56 3.52
N ALA A 776 -14.71 31.19 4.02
CA ALA A 776 -15.90 31.52 3.22
C ALA A 776 -15.54 32.33 1.97
N LEU A 777 -14.65 33.30 2.09
CA LEU A 777 -14.16 34.10 0.96
C LEU A 777 -13.28 33.26 -0.01
N ALA A 778 -12.37 32.43 0.51
CA ALA A 778 -11.51 31.55 -0.25
C ALA A 778 -12.31 30.48 -1.04
N ALA A 779 -13.48 30.07 -0.55
CA ALA A 779 -14.42 29.20 -1.24
C ALA A 779 -15.12 29.88 -2.44
N LYS A 780 -14.77 31.13 -2.78
CA LYS A 780 -15.25 31.88 -3.94
C LYS A 780 -16.80 31.99 -3.99
N PRO A 781 -17.44 32.58 -2.96
CA PRO A 781 -18.89 32.71 -2.90
C PRO A 781 -19.41 33.55 -4.05
N LEU A 782 -20.70 33.38 -4.43
CA LEU A 782 -21.34 34.18 -5.46
C LEU A 782 -21.41 35.67 -5.05
N ASP A 783 -21.75 35.94 -3.78
CA ASP A 783 -21.75 37.31 -3.21
C ASP A 783 -20.41 37.60 -2.54
N ARG A 784 -19.42 37.91 -3.34
CA ARG A 784 -18.06 38.22 -2.83
C ARG A 784 -18.04 39.56 -2.08
N ALA A 785 -18.90 40.52 -2.45
CA ALA A 785 -18.95 41.83 -1.79
C ALA A 785 -19.38 41.67 -0.32
N SER A 786 -20.43 40.88 -0.06
CA SER A 786 -20.85 40.56 1.30
C SER A 786 -19.81 39.79 2.07
N ALA A 787 -19.14 38.83 1.43
CA ALA A 787 -18.09 38.01 2.08
C ALA A 787 -16.89 38.88 2.51
N HIS A 788 -16.44 39.83 1.67
CA HIS A 788 -15.42 40.80 2.05
C HIS A 788 -15.87 41.72 3.20
N ALA A 789 -17.15 42.18 3.17
CA ALA A 789 -17.69 43.00 4.23
C ALA A 789 -17.81 42.24 5.59
N ASP A 790 -18.22 40.99 5.58
CA ASP A 790 -18.29 40.13 6.77
C ASP A 790 -16.88 39.97 7.40
N LEU A 791 -15.87 39.71 6.56
CA LEU A 791 -14.47 39.61 7.02
C LEU A 791 -13.97 40.96 7.55
N ALA A 792 -14.24 42.05 6.84
CA ALA A 792 -13.85 43.39 7.25
C ALA A 792 -14.46 43.81 8.62
N GLU A 793 -15.71 43.44 8.87
CA GLU A 793 -16.38 43.69 10.15
C GLU A 793 -15.71 42.92 11.28
N ALA A 794 -15.45 41.64 11.10
CA ALA A 794 -14.75 40.80 12.09
C ALA A 794 -13.34 41.32 12.41
N LEU A 795 -12.59 41.72 11.39
CA LEU A 795 -11.25 42.32 11.52
C LEU A 795 -11.29 43.66 12.26
N ALA A 796 -12.30 44.50 11.98
CA ALA A 796 -12.49 45.77 12.63
C ALA A 796 -12.77 45.58 14.12
N GLU A 797 -13.65 44.62 14.47
CA GLU A 797 -13.94 44.31 15.89
C GLU A 797 -12.75 43.70 16.64
N ALA A 798 -11.88 42.99 15.93
CA ALA A 798 -10.62 42.46 16.43
C ALA A 798 -9.50 43.51 16.51
N GLY A 799 -9.77 44.74 16.11
CA GLY A 799 -8.78 45.84 16.14
C GLY A 799 -7.76 45.79 15.01
N GLN A 800 -7.91 44.90 14.02
CA GLN A 800 -7.03 44.74 12.86
C GLN A 800 -7.44 45.74 11.75
N ARG A 801 -7.26 47.00 12.02
CA ARG A 801 -7.84 48.15 11.25
C ARG A 801 -7.36 48.16 9.78
N ASP A 802 -6.11 47.92 9.54
CA ASP A 802 -5.54 48.00 8.18
C ASP A 802 -6.08 46.87 7.26
N GLU A 803 -6.16 45.66 7.79
CA GLU A 803 -6.78 44.55 7.08
C GLU A 803 -8.28 44.76 6.89
N ALA A 804 -9.00 45.23 7.91
CA ALA A 804 -10.42 45.57 7.81
C ALA A 804 -10.68 46.61 6.72
N LYS A 805 -9.84 47.65 6.63
CA LYS A 805 -9.93 48.69 5.59
C LYS A 805 -9.69 48.11 4.19
N LYS A 806 -8.69 47.21 4.05
CA LYS A 806 -8.39 46.54 2.78
C LYS A 806 -9.59 45.70 2.32
N GLU A 807 -10.16 44.91 3.19
CA GLU A 807 -11.33 44.09 2.86
C GLU A 807 -12.59 44.92 2.59
N ALA A 808 -12.85 45.99 3.30
CA ALA A 808 -13.95 46.90 3.01
C ALA A 808 -13.80 47.60 1.65
N LEU A 809 -12.57 47.99 1.28
CA LEU A 809 -12.30 48.53 -0.07
C LEU A 809 -12.51 47.46 -1.15
N ALA A 810 -12.07 46.22 -0.96
CA ALA A 810 -12.31 45.12 -1.88
C ALA A 810 -13.81 44.86 -2.10
N ALA A 811 -14.63 44.97 -1.04
CA ALA A 811 -16.08 44.90 -1.18
C ALA A 811 -16.64 46.03 -2.10
N LEU A 812 -16.11 47.26 -1.96
CA LEU A 812 -16.56 48.42 -2.77
C LEU A 812 -16.01 48.42 -4.21
N GLU A 813 -14.87 47.77 -4.47
CA GLU A 813 -14.38 47.51 -5.82
C GLU A 813 -15.36 46.63 -6.60
N ILE A 814 -15.98 45.65 -5.93
CA ILE A 814 -16.98 44.74 -6.50
C ILE A 814 -18.34 45.45 -6.60
N ALA A 815 -18.76 46.14 -5.54
CA ALA A 815 -20.05 46.80 -5.41
C ALA A 815 -19.90 48.22 -4.83
N PRO A 816 -19.66 49.28 -5.68
CA PRO A 816 -19.37 50.63 -5.20
C PRO A 816 -20.43 51.26 -4.30
N THR A 817 -21.70 50.83 -4.44
CA THR A 817 -22.84 51.36 -3.66
C THR A 817 -23.17 50.50 -2.43
N PHE A 818 -22.30 49.60 -2.03
CA PHE A 818 -22.53 48.68 -0.91
C PHE A 818 -22.40 49.43 0.45
N THR A 819 -23.54 49.89 0.95
CA THR A 819 -23.65 50.79 2.11
C THR A 819 -22.95 50.26 3.37
N ARG A 820 -23.06 48.95 3.62
CA ARG A 820 -22.43 48.32 4.78
C ARG A 820 -20.90 48.49 4.77
N ALA A 821 -20.23 48.34 3.64
CA ALA A 821 -18.79 48.54 3.53
C ALA A 821 -18.42 50.05 3.58
N GLN A 822 -19.27 50.95 3.02
CA GLN A 822 -19.07 52.39 3.16
C GLN A 822 -19.14 52.86 4.60
N ASP A 823 -20.16 52.41 5.35
CA ASP A 823 -20.34 52.71 6.77
C ASP A 823 -19.16 52.21 7.63
N LEU A 824 -18.67 51.03 7.33
CA LEU A 824 -17.52 50.47 8.02
C LEU A 824 -16.25 51.30 7.77
N LEU A 825 -15.99 51.73 6.54
CA LEU A 825 -14.85 52.58 6.22
C LEU A 825 -14.93 53.94 6.94
N LEU A 826 -16.15 54.54 6.99
CA LEU A 826 -16.37 55.78 7.73
C LEU A 826 -16.07 55.62 9.23
N LYS A 827 -16.53 54.54 9.85
CA LYS A 827 -16.19 54.21 11.27
C LYS A 827 -14.68 54.00 11.48
N LEU A 828 -14.02 53.32 10.60
CA LEU A 828 -12.57 53.11 10.66
C LEU A 828 -11.77 54.39 10.47
N ALA A 829 -12.28 55.36 9.64
CA ALA A 829 -11.63 56.64 9.47
C ALA A 829 -11.84 57.59 10.66
N GLN A 830 -13.02 57.57 11.30
CA GLN A 830 -13.32 58.39 12.48
C GLN A 830 -12.61 57.98 13.78
N GLY A 831 -12.31 56.69 13.93
CA GLY A 831 -11.55 56.19 15.06
C GLY A 831 -10.02 56.37 14.96
N SER A 832 -9.56 57.12 13.95
CA SER A 832 -8.13 57.50 13.80
C SER A 832 -7.84 58.93 14.30
N ARG A 833 -8.79 59.58 14.94
CA ARG A 833 -8.62 60.91 15.58
C ARG A 833 -8.49 60.83 17.10
#